data_f167ac4490a207aed28e3a8e0b8963f4
#
_entry.id   f167ac4490a207aed28e3a8e0b8963f4
#
_cell.length_a   1.000
_cell.length_b   1.000
_cell.length_c   1.000
_cell.angle_alpha   90.00
_cell.angle_beta   90.00
_cell.angle_gamma   90.00
#
_symmetry.space_group_name_H-M   'P 1'
#
loop_
_entity.id
_entity.type
_entity.pdbx_description
1 polymer ?
#
loop_
_entity_poly.entity_id
_entity_poly.type
_entity_poly.pdbx_seq_one_letter_code
_entity_poly.pdbx_strand_id
1 'polypeptide(L)'
;MMPELGNFLLCLAAGLALLLSVYPLWGAARQDRRLMALARPLACGLFACIGVAFLLLVHAFVVNDFTVRYVAENSNSALPVWYRVAATWGAHEGSLLLWVLLLSVWTFAVAIFSRRMPLDAVARVLAVMGMIAFGFLLFILFTSNPFSRGLPQYPIDGRDLNPLLQDIGMIFHPPILYMGYVGFSVAFAFAIASLLAGRLDTAWARWSRPWTQAAWMFLTLGIVLGSAWAYYELGWGGWWFWDPVENASFMPWLVGTALLHSLAVTEKRGSFRAWTVLLAIAAFSLCLLGTFLVRSGGLVSVHAFASDPSRGLFILVLLIVAIGGSLLLYALKGGRVRARVEHTLWSRESFLLGNNILLMAAMLVVLLGTLLPLVHKELGLGSISIGEPFFNTMFTALMAPFALLLGLGPLIRWRRDDVARQIKRLIIALLVTLSLSLALPWLLQDRITAMAVIGLMMALWVLIFALMEVHERATHRHGFWRGLRTLTRSQWGMVLGHVGVAVTVIGITFSQNYSVERDVRMRPGDSIDIHRYHFVFNGVRNIVGPNWTGGEGIIAVTRNGRPEATLYAEKRFYTASRMMMTEAAISGGLTRDLYAALGEELSDGSWAVRLYYKPFVRWIWYGGVLMALGGLCCMLDPRYRMRKKLQEAS
;
A
#
# COMPACT_ATOMS: atom_id res chain seq x y z
N MET A 1 -12.07 -27.60 21.84
CA MET A 1 -12.37 -28.31 20.56
C MET A 1 -12.26 -27.43 19.32
N MET A 2 -12.83 -26.22 19.30
CA MET A 2 -12.71 -25.31 18.13
C MET A 2 -11.27 -24.90 17.78
N PRO A 3 -10.40 -24.52 18.75
CA PRO A 3 -9.00 -24.21 18.44
C PRO A 3 -8.21 -25.39 17.90
N GLU A 4 -8.47 -26.61 18.39
CA GLU A 4 -7.84 -27.82 17.87
C GLU A 4 -8.28 -28.11 16.43
N LEU A 5 -9.54 -27.85 16.09
CA LEU A 5 -10.02 -27.95 14.71
C LEU A 5 -9.32 -26.90 13.82
N GLY A 6 -9.14 -25.68 14.31
CA GLY A 6 -8.37 -24.64 13.60
C GLY A 6 -6.94 -25.08 13.31
N ASN A 7 -6.25 -25.63 14.31
CA ASN A 7 -4.90 -26.15 14.14
C ASN A 7 -4.84 -27.34 13.16
N PHE A 8 -5.80 -28.25 13.25
CA PHE A 8 -5.92 -29.37 12.30
C PHE A 8 -6.11 -28.88 10.86
N LEU A 9 -6.96 -27.88 10.65
CA LEU A 9 -7.19 -27.31 9.33
C LEU A 9 -5.93 -26.60 8.77
N LEU A 10 -5.13 -25.98 9.62
CA LEU A 10 -3.84 -25.42 9.18
C LEU A 10 -2.84 -26.52 8.79
N CYS A 11 -2.81 -27.64 9.51
CA CYS A 11 -2.00 -28.80 9.13
C CYS A 11 -2.47 -29.41 7.81
N LEU A 12 -3.78 -29.53 7.61
CA LEU A 12 -4.36 -30.01 6.35
C LEU A 12 -4.05 -29.04 5.20
N ALA A 13 -4.15 -27.73 5.44
CA ALA A 13 -3.78 -26.71 4.48
C ALA A 13 -2.30 -26.81 4.06
N ALA A 14 -1.40 -27.05 5.01
CA ALA A 14 0.02 -27.28 4.71
C ALA A 14 0.23 -28.51 3.81
N GLY A 15 -0.49 -29.61 4.07
CA GLY A 15 -0.47 -30.79 3.21
C GLY A 15 -0.99 -30.48 1.79
N LEU A 16 -2.10 -29.76 1.67
CA LEU A 16 -2.67 -29.34 0.38
C LEU A 16 -1.73 -28.40 -0.37
N ALA A 17 -1.08 -27.47 0.33
CA ALA A 17 -0.09 -26.57 -0.26
C ALA A 17 1.14 -27.33 -0.80
N LEU A 18 1.60 -28.34 -0.09
CA LEU A 18 2.68 -29.22 -0.53
C LEU A 18 2.29 -29.98 -1.80
N LEU A 19 1.11 -30.58 -1.83
CA LEU A 19 0.59 -31.27 -3.01
C LEU A 19 0.44 -30.32 -4.21
N LEU A 20 -0.07 -29.11 -3.98
CA LEU A 20 -0.19 -28.08 -4.99
C LEU A 20 1.17 -27.64 -5.54
N SER A 21 2.19 -27.60 -4.69
CA SER A 21 3.56 -27.23 -5.07
C SER A 21 4.23 -28.25 -5.98
N VAL A 22 3.90 -29.53 -5.82
CA VAL A 22 4.63 -30.66 -6.45
C VAL A 22 3.89 -31.21 -7.68
N TYR A 23 2.66 -31.67 -7.51
CA TYR A 23 1.97 -32.43 -8.56
C TYR A 23 1.66 -31.63 -9.82
N PRO A 24 1.09 -30.43 -9.77
CA PRO A 24 0.83 -29.66 -10.99
C PRO A 24 2.11 -29.29 -11.74
N LEU A 25 3.18 -28.99 -11.02
CA LEU A 25 4.46 -28.64 -11.62
C LEU A 25 5.12 -29.85 -12.29
N TRP A 26 5.04 -31.01 -11.64
CA TRP A 26 5.49 -32.28 -12.22
C TRP A 26 4.68 -32.65 -13.46
N GLY A 27 3.35 -32.47 -13.40
CA GLY A 27 2.46 -32.63 -14.54
C GLY A 27 2.81 -31.74 -15.72
N ALA A 28 3.13 -30.46 -15.44
CA ALA A 28 3.57 -29.52 -16.48
C ALA A 28 4.90 -29.93 -17.11
N ALA A 29 5.85 -30.43 -16.33
CA ALA A 29 7.14 -30.93 -16.84
C ALA A 29 7.00 -32.18 -17.71
N ARG A 30 6.05 -33.06 -17.39
CA ARG A 30 5.78 -34.31 -18.11
C ARG A 30 4.63 -34.22 -19.12
N GLN A 31 3.99 -33.08 -19.27
CA GLN A 31 2.79 -32.88 -20.09
C GLN A 31 1.63 -33.82 -19.70
N ASP A 32 1.54 -34.16 -18.42
CA ASP A 32 0.46 -34.96 -17.87
C ASP A 32 -0.72 -34.08 -17.45
N ARG A 33 -1.78 -34.10 -18.27
CA ARG A 33 -2.99 -33.29 -18.05
C ARG A 33 -3.71 -33.63 -16.74
N ARG A 34 -3.64 -34.86 -16.26
CA ARG A 34 -4.30 -35.29 -15.01
C ARG A 34 -3.64 -34.64 -13.80
N LEU A 35 -2.31 -34.66 -13.76
CA LEU A 35 -1.54 -34.01 -12.69
C LEU A 35 -1.70 -32.49 -12.73
N MET A 36 -1.65 -31.86 -13.91
CA MET A 36 -1.90 -30.43 -14.05
C MET A 36 -3.30 -30.01 -13.61
N ALA A 37 -4.31 -30.85 -13.87
CA ALA A 37 -5.71 -30.58 -13.51
C ALA A 37 -5.95 -30.57 -12.00
N LEU A 38 -5.07 -31.14 -11.19
CA LEU A 38 -5.13 -31.09 -9.71
C LEU A 38 -4.92 -29.68 -9.15
N ALA A 39 -4.30 -28.77 -9.90
CA ALA A 39 -3.98 -27.43 -9.43
C ALA A 39 -5.21 -26.65 -8.90
N ARG A 40 -6.30 -26.65 -9.64
CA ARG A 40 -7.52 -25.90 -9.25
C ARG A 40 -8.22 -26.48 -8.00
N PRO A 41 -8.53 -27.80 -7.91
CA PRO A 41 -9.12 -28.37 -6.71
C PRO A 41 -8.24 -28.19 -5.47
N LEU A 42 -6.93 -28.35 -5.59
CA LEU A 42 -6.00 -28.15 -4.48
C LEU A 42 -5.97 -26.70 -4.02
N ALA A 43 -6.01 -25.74 -4.93
CA ALA A 43 -6.10 -24.32 -4.61
C ALA A 43 -7.43 -23.98 -3.88
N CYS A 44 -8.54 -24.55 -4.33
CA CYS A 44 -9.84 -24.38 -3.68
C CYS A 44 -9.86 -25.00 -2.27
N GLY A 45 -9.31 -26.18 -2.11
CA GLY A 45 -9.20 -26.86 -0.81
C GLY A 45 -8.30 -26.08 0.17
N LEU A 46 -7.18 -25.57 -0.31
CA LEU A 46 -6.28 -24.70 0.46
C LEU A 46 -7.02 -23.48 1.01
N PHE A 47 -7.72 -22.76 0.14
CA PHE A 47 -8.53 -21.60 0.54
C PHE A 47 -9.63 -21.97 1.54
N ALA A 48 -10.34 -23.06 1.33
CA ALA A 48 -11.40 -23.51 2.24
C ALA A 48 -10.84 -23.82 3.65
N CYS A 49 -9.73 -24.55 3.74
CA CYS A 49 -9.10 -24.88 5.01
C CYS A 49 -8.61 -23.65 5.77
N ILE A 50 -7.89 -22.76 5.12
CA ILE A 50 -7.38 -21.53 5.75
C ILE A 50 -8.52 -20.59 6.11
N GLY A 51 -9.52 -20.45 5.24
CA GLY A 51 -10.69 -19.63 5.47
C GLY A 51 -11.49 -20.05 6.71
N VAL A 52 -11.75 -21.36 6.85
CA VAL A 52 -12.44 -21.90 8.03
C VAL A 52 -11.57 -21.75 9.28
N ALA A 53 -10.27 -22.01 9.20
CA ALA A 53 -9.35 -21.80 10.32
C ALA A 53 -9.37 -20.34 10.80
N PHE A 54 -9.35 -19.38 9.88
CA PHE A 54 -9.44 -17.95 10.20
C PHE A 54 -10.76 -17.61 10.89
N LEU A 55 -11.89 -18.11 10.40
CA LEU A 55 -13.20 -17.89 11.00
C LEU A 55 -13.28 -18.51 12.41
N LEU A 56 -12.63 -19.64 12.66
CA LEU A 56 -12.54 -20.25 13.99
C LEU A 56 -11.74 -19.36 14.96
N LEU A 57 -10.69 -18.70 14.49
CA LEU A 57 -9.96 -17.74 15.31
C LEU A 57 -10.79 -16.48 15.60
N VAL A 58 -11.51 -15.96 14.62
CA VAL A 58 -12.46 -14.85 14.82
C VAL A 58 -13.51 -15.24 15.86
N HIS A 59 -14.06 -16.45 15.76
CA HIS A 59 -15.02 -16.96 16.73
C HIS A 59 -14.44 -16.99 18.15
N ALA A 60 -13.19 -17.46 18.32
CA ALA A 60 -12.53 -17.47 19.62
C ALA A 60 -12.42 -16.07 20.24
N PHE A 61 -12.14 -15.04 19.44
CA PHE A 61 -12.14 -13.65 19.90
C PHE A 61 -13.55 -13.17 20.28
N VAL A 62 -14.53 -13.45 19.44
CA VAL A 62 -15.92 -12.98 19.68
C VAL A 62 -16.50 -13.56 20.97
N VAL A 63 -16.24 -14.84 21.27
CA VAL A 63 -16.74 -15.52 22.49
C VAL A 63 -15.81 -15.36 23.70
N ASN A 64 -14.71 -14.61 23.58
CA ASN A 64 -13.72 -14.44 24.65
C ASN A 64 -13.14 -15.76 25.17
N ASP A 65 -12.69 -16.62 24.27
CA ASP A 65 -12.03 -17.88 24.64
C ASP A 65 -10.59 -17.60 25.10
N PHE A 66 -10.43 -17.23 26.36
CA PHE A 66 -9.13 -16.91 26.95
C PHE A 66 -8.26 -18.14 27.22
N THR A 67 -8.74 -19.34 26.95
CA THR A 67 -7.92 -20.55 26.93
C THR A 67 -7.00 -20.59 25.72
N VAL A 68 -7.30 -19.82 24.69
CA VAL A 68 -6.41 -19.55 23.56
C VAL A 68 -5.46 -18.41 23.97
N ARG A 69 -4.17 -18.69 24.03
CA ARG A 69 -3.16 -17.72 24.49
C ARG A 69 -3.23 -16.41 23.69
N TYR A 70 -3.32 -16.50 22.39
CA TYR A 70 -3.38 -15.32 21.51
C TYR A 70 -4.60 -14.43 21.80
N VAL A 71 -5.76 -15.01 22.10
CA VAL A 71 -6.96 -14.24 22.49
C VAL A 71 -6.76 -13.59 23.84
N ALA A 72 -6.23 -14.31 24.82
CA ALA A 72 -5.99 -13.78 26.16
C ALA A 72 -5.00 -12.60 26.18
N GLU A 73 -4.03 -12.62 25.27
CA GLU A 73 -3.00 -11.59 25.17
C GLU A 73 -3.43 -10.33 24.39
N ASN A 74 -4.50 -10.41 23.57
CA ASN A 74 -4.85 -9.36 22.62
C ASN A 74 -6.33 -8.94 22.66
N SER A 75 -7.10 -9.39 23.64
CA SER A 75 -8.51 -9.04 23.78
C SER A 75 -8.93 -9.04 25.24
N ASN A 76 -10.09 -8.47 25.51
CA ASN A 76 -10.65 -8.31 26.83
C ASN A 76 -12.18 -8.35 26.77
N SER A 77 -12.84 -8.72 27.86
CA SER A 77 -14.30 -8.83 27.91
C SER A 77 -15.02 -7.49 27.70
N ALA A 78 -14.41 -6.38 28.07
CA ALA A 78 -14.95 -5.04 27.89
C ALA A 78 -14.72 -4.46 26.48
N LEU A 79 -13.90 -5.13 25.64
CA LEU A 79 -13.61 -4.68 24.28
C LEU A 79 -14.87 -4.79 23.40
N PRO A 80 -15.29 -3.73 22.67
CA PRO A 80 -16.40 -3.81 21.73
C PRO A 80 -16.24 -4.93 20.70
N VAL A 81 -17.32 -5.57 20.28
CA VAL A 81 -17.28 -6.78 19.43
C VAL A 81 -16.58 -6.56 18.11
N TRP A 82 -16.75 -5.40 17.47
CA TRP A 82 -16.04 -5.09 16.20
C TRP A 82 -14.53 -5.00 16.38
N TYR A 83 -14.05 -4.55 17.53
CA TYR A 83 -12.62 -4.57 17.85
C TYR A 83 -12.13 -5.95 18.28
N ARG A 84 -12.98 -6.81 18.86
CA ARG A 84 -12.64 -8.23 19.07
C ARG A 84 -12.41 -8.93 17.72
N VAL A 85 -13.26 -8.68 16.74
CA VAL A 85 -13.06 -9.20 15.37
C VAL A 85 -11.75 -8.67 14.78
N ALA A 86 -11.50 -7.36 14.85
CA ALA A 86 -10.28 -6.76 14.34
C ALA A 86 -9.02 -7.22 15.11
N ALA A 87 -9.14 -7.52 16.40
CA ALA A 87 -8.05 -8.06 17.21
C ALA A 87 -7.50 -9.39 16.68
N THR A 88 -8.27 -10.13 15.88
CA THR A 88 -7.82 -11.34 15.20
C THR A 88 -6.52 -11.11 14.42
N TRP A 89 -6.33 -9.95 13.81
CA TRP A 89 -5.11 -9.57 13.10
C TRP A 89 -4.30 -8.47 13.79
N GLY A 90 -4.60 -8.21 15.06
CA GLY A 90 -3.99 -7.11 15.83
C GLY A 90 -2.57 -7.38 16.31
N ALA A 91 -2.08 -8.61 16.25
CA ALA A 91 -0.74 -8.98 16.66
C ALA A 91 -0.14 -10.02 15.71
N HIS A 92 1.03 -10.53 16.05
CA HIS A 92 1.88 -11.30 15.15
C HIS A 92 1.19 -12.54 14.56
N GLU A 93 0.67 -13.45 15.39
CA GLU A 93 0.16 -14.74 14.94
C GLU A 93 -1.06 -14.62 14.03
N GLY A 94 -2.01 -13.79 14.43
CA GLY A 94 -3.24 -13.58 13.65
C GLY A 94 -3.02 -12.74 12.40
N SER A 95 -2.09 -11.78 12.42
CA SER A 95 -1.75 -11.01 11.22
C SER A 95 -1.03 -11.87 10.17
N LEU A 96 -0.25 -12.85 10.57
CA LEU A 96 0.33 -13.83 9.65
C LEU A 96 -0.73 -14.79 9.10
N LEU A 97 -1.69 -15.20 9.92
CA LEU A 97 -2.81 -15.99 9.43
C LEU A 97 -3.65 -15.21 8.41
N LEU A 98 -3.88 -13.92 8.64
CA LEU A 98 -4.51 -13.04 7.64
C LEU A 98 -3.68 -12.97 6.36
N TRP A 99 -2.36 -12.85 6.46
CA TRP A 99 -1.45 -12.82 5.31
C TRP A 99 -1.60 -14.09 4.45
N VAL A 100 -1.59 -15.26 5.08
CA VAL A 100 -1.76 -16.55 4.39
C VAL A 100 -3.19 -16.74 3.88
N LEU A 101 -4.19 -16.26 4.61
CA LEU A 101 -5.58 -16.24 4.13
C LEU A 101 -5.69 -15.46 2.82
N LEU A 102 -5.14 -14.25 2.77
CA LEU A 102 -5.20 -13.43 1.57
C LEU A 102 -4.39 -14.03 0.42
N LEU A 103 -3.27 -14.67 0.71
CA LEU A 103 -2.55 -15.48 -0.28
C LEU A 103 -3.44 -16.59 -0.86
N SER A 104 -4.18 -17.29 -0.01
CA SER A 104 -5.12 -18.33 -0.44
C SER A 104 -6.31 -17.75 -1.23
N VAL A 105 -6.77 -16.56 -0.89
CA VAL A 105 -7.79 -15.84 -1.68
C VAL A 105 -7.29 -15.54 -3.09
N TRP A 106 -6.06 -15.03 -3.23
CA TRP A 106 -5.45 -14.80 -4.53
C TRP A 106 -5.25 -16.11 -5.32
N THR A 107 -4.80 -17.16 -4.64
CA THR A 107 -4.63 -18.49 -5.24
C THR A 107 -5.96 -19.03 -5.75
N PHE A 108 -7.00 -18.93 -4.97
CA PHE A 108 -8.37 -19.30 -5.34
C PHE A 108 -8.88 -18.45 -6.52
N ALA A 109 -8.67 -17.14 -6.49
CA ALA A 109 -9.07 -16.25 -7.57
C ALA A 109 -8.37 -16.61 -8.89
N VAL A 110 -7.08 -16.90 -8.86
CA VAL A 110 -6.34 -17.39 -10.04
C VAL A 110 -6.94 -18.72 -10.54
N ALA A 111 -7.25 -19.65 -9.66
CA ALA A 111 -7.84 -20.93 -10.02
C ALA A 111 -9.20 -20.77 -10.74
N ILE A 112 -10.04 -19.83 -10.29
CA ILE A 112 -11.38 -19.58 -10.85
C ILE A 112 -11.32 -18.76 -12.14
N PHE A 113 -10.55 -17.66 -12.15
CA PHE A 113 -10.57 -16.67 -13.23
C PHE A 113 -9.57 -16.97 -14.38
N SER A 114 -8.75 -18.00 -14.24
CA SER A 114 -7.74 -18.39 -15.25
C SER A 114 -8.22 -19.48 -16.23
N ARG A 115 -9.52 -19.71 -16.36
CA ARG A 115 -10.06 -20.80 -17.20
C ARG A 115 -9.71 -20.69 -18.69
N ARG A 116 -9.37 -19.48 -19.16
CA ARG A 116 -8.97 -19.19 -20.53
C ARG A 116 -7.47 -19.32 -20.79
N MET A 117 -6.69 -19.52 -19.76
CA MET A 117 -5.25 -19.73 -19.88
C MET A 117 -4.94 -21.21 -20.19
N PRO A 118 -3.82 -21.50 -20.88
CA PRO A 118 -3.33 -22.87 -21.03
C PRO A 118 -3.16 -23.55 -19.68
N LEU A 119 -3.52 -24.85 -19.62
CA LEU A 119 -3.50 -25.59 -18.37
C LEU A 119 -2.10 -25.70 -17.75
N ASP A 120 -1.06 -25.81 -18.59
CA ASP A 120 0.34 -25.87 -18.14
C ASP A 120 0.80 -24.54 -17.52
N ALA A 121 0.33 -23.42 -18.03
CA ALA A 121 0.60 -22.09 -17.44
C ALA A 121 -0.08 -21.95 -16.08
N VAL A 122 -1.34 -22.29 -15.97
CA VAL A 122 -2.10 -22.26 -14.70
C VAL A 122 -1.49 -23.17 -13.67
N ALA A 123 -1.12 -24.40 -14.07
CA ALA A 123 -0.48 -25.38 -13.20
C ALA A 123 0.82 -24.85 -12.59
N ARG A 124 1.66 -24.19 -13.39
CA ARG A 124 2.92 -23.58 -12.92
C ARG A 124 2.66 -22.41 -11.97
N VAL A 125 1.75 -21.51 -12.33
CA VAL A 125 1.41 -20.35 -11.50
C VAL A 125 0.88 -20.78 -10.14
N LEU A 126 -0.10 -21.69 -10.11
CA LEU A 126 -0.68 -22.18 -8.87
C LEU A 126 0.32 -23.00 -8.02
N ALA A 127 1.23 -23.73 -8.66
CA ALA A 127 2.28 -24.46 -7.95
C ALA A 127 3.23 -23.49 -7.21
N VAL A 128 3.62 -22.40 -7.84
CA VAL A 128 4.46 -21.37 -7.19
C VAL A 128 3.71 -20.71 -6.04
N MET A 129 2.43 -20.40 -6.20
CA MET A 129 1.58 -19.88 -5.11
C MET A 129 1.50 -20.89 -3.95
N GLY A 130 1.39 -22.18 -4.26
CA GLY A 130 1.40 -23.26 -3.27
C GLY A 130 2.71 -23.35 -2.49
N MET A 131 3.85 -23.14 -3.14
CA MET A 131 5.17 -23.11 -2.48
C MET A 131 5.26 -22.00 -1.45
N ILE A 132 4.80 -20.80 -1.81
CA ILE A 132 4.76 -19.66 -0.90
C ILE A 132 3.85 -19.97 0.30
N ALA A 133 2.65 -20.46 0.03
CA ALA A 133 1.69 -20.85 1.07
C ALA A 133 2.25 -21.90 2.00
N PHE A 134 2.91 -22.93 1.47
CA PHE A 134 3.53 -24.00 2.26
C PHE A 134 4.59 -23.44 3.21
N GLY A 135 5.50 -22.59 2.73
CA GLY A 135 6.52 -21.97 3.56
C GLY A 135 5.93 -21.16 4.72
N PHE A 136 4.93 -20.33 4.47
CA PHE A 136 4.28 -19.54 5.50
C PHE A 136 3.41 -20.38 6.45
N LEU A 137 2.77 -21.44 5.98
CA LEU A 137 2.02 -22.35 6.84
C LEU A 137 2.94 -23.10 7.79
N LEU A 138 4.12 -23.56 7.34
CA LEU A 138 5.13 -24.12 8.22
C LEU A 138 5.59 -23.11 9.28
N PHE A 139 5.81 -21.87 8.87
CA PHE A 139 6.16 -20.79 9.80
C PHE A 139 5.08 -20.59 10.87
N ILE A 140 3.81 -20.52 10.48
CA ILE A 140 2.69 -20.39 11.43
C ILE A 140 2.63 -21.58 12.37
N LEU A 141 2.68 -22.80 11.85
CA LEU A 141 2.54 -24.01 12.64
C LEU A 141 3.66 -24.20 13.65
N PHE A 142 4.91 -23.89 13.28
CA PHE A 142 6.07 -24.16 14.13
C PHE A 142 6.49 -23.01 15.03
N THR A 143 6.25 -21.76 14.63
CA THR A 143 6.76 -20.59 15.38
C THR A 143 5.68 -19.62 15.84
N SER A 144 4.52 -19.63 15.24
CA SER A 144 3.53 -18.54 15.40
C SER A 144 2.10 -19.06 15.34
N ASN A 145 1.81 -20.16 16.02
CA ASN A 145 0.50 -20.78 15.97
C ASN A 145 -0.54 -19.98 16.77
N PRO A 146 -1.57 -19.42 16.12
CA PRO A 146 -2.60 -18.62 16.79
C PRO A 146 -3.55 -19.48 17.64
N PHE A 147 -3.57 -20.79 17.48
CA PHE A 147 -4.43 -21.72 18.22
C PHE A 147 -3.75 -22.36 19.44
N SER A 148 -2.56 -21.89 19.82
CA SER A 148 -1.86 -22.39 21.02
C SER A 148 -2.68 -22.14 22.27
N ARG A 149 -2.81 -23.20 23.10
CA ARG A 149 -3.55 -23.16 24.35
C ARG A 149 -2.69 -22.65 25.51
N GLY A 150 -3.31 -21.92 26.43
CA GLY A 150 -2.74 -21.50 27.70
C GLY A 150 -3.16 -22.40 28.87
N LEU A 151 -3.37 -23.69 28.64
CA LEU A 151 -3.81 -24.65 29.65
C LEU A 151 -2.65 -25.22 30.47
N PRO A 152 -2.89 -25.68 31.75
CA PRO A 152 -4.18 -25.71 32.45
C PRO A 152 -4.60 -24.38 33.08
N GLN A 153 -3.71 -23.40 33.17
CA GLN A 153 -3.97 -22.11 33.80
C GLN A 153 -4.15 -21.04 32.72
N TYR A 154 -5.30 -20.37 32.76
CA TYR A 154 -5.62 -19.27 31.87
C TYR A 154 -6.25 -18.11 32.65
N PRO A 155 -6.15 -16.86 32.19
CA PRO A 155 -6.70 -15.71 32.91
C PRO A 155 -8.23 -15.73 32.86
N ILE A 156 -8.87 -15.18 33.90
CA ILE A 156 -10.34 -14.99 33.96
C ILE A 156 -10.77 -13.97 32.91
N ASP A 157 -9.96 -12.92 32.70
CA ASP A 157 -10.13 -11.94 31.64
C ASP A 157 -8.79 -11.73 30.90
N GLY A 158 -8.87 -11.35 29.64
CA GLY A 158 -7.69 -11.10 28.83
C GLY A 158 -7.05 -9.74 29.04
N ARG A 159 -5.85 -9.57 28.50
CA ARG A 159 -5.23 -8.26 28.33
C ARG A 159 -6.02 -7.45 27.31
N ASP A 160 -5.88 -6.14 27.34
CA ASP A 160 -6.54 -5.30 26.35
C ASP A 160 -5.88 -5.39 24.98
N LEU A 161 -6.64 -5.13 23.92
CA LEU A 161 -6.06 -4.77 22.64
C LEU A 161 -5.31 -3.46 22.80
N ASN A 162 -4.14 -3.32 22.18
CA ASN A 162 -3.40 -2.06 22.21
C ASN A 162 -4.37 -0.89 21.86
N PRO A 163 -4.51 0.11 22.72
CA PRO A 163 -5.43 1.23 22.50
C PRO A 163 -5.29 1.93 21.15
N LEU A 164 -4.06 2.03 20.62
CA LEU A 164 -3.78 2.56 19.29
C LEU A 164 -4.52 1.79 18.18
N LEU A 165 -4.83 0.52 18.42
CA LEU A 165 -5.53 -0.36 17.46
C LEU A 165 -7.05 -0.38 17.66
N GLN A 166 -7.56 0.29 18.67
CA GLN A 166 -9.00 0.39 18.94
C GLN A 166 -9.61 1.55 18.15
N ASP A 167 -9.52 1.43 16.85
CA ASP A 167 -9.99 2.43 15.89
C ASP A 167 -10.53 1.76 14.62
N ILE A 168 -11.37 2.48 13.88
CA ILE A 168 -11.93 2.01 12.60
C ILE A 168 -10.84 1.72 11.57
N GLY A 169 -9.71 2.41 11.64
CA GLY A 169 -8.54 2.17 10.79
C GLY A 169 -8.02 0.75 10.91
N MET A 170 -8.06 0.17 12.10
CA MET A 170 -7.67 -1.22 12.35
C MET A 170 -8.58 -2.23 11.66
N ILE A 171 -9.85 -1.91 11.45
CA ILE A 171 -10.80 -2.80 10.77
C ILE A 171 -10.48 -2.89 9.28
N PHE A 172 -10.17 -1.77 8.63
CA PHE A 172 -10.09 -1.68 7.16
C PHE A 172 -8.67 -1.63 6.61
N HIS A 173 -7.75 -0.89 7.24
CA HIS A 173 -6.42 -0.66 6.68
C HIS A 173 -5.58 -1.94 6.55
N PRO A 174 -5.36 -2.77 7.60
CA PRO A 174 -4.49 -3.93 7.47
C PRO A 174 -5.00 -4.96 6.45
N PRO A 175 -6.30 -5.31 6.39
CA PRO A 175 -6.79 -6.23 5.36
C PRO A 175 -6.61 -5.71 3.93
N ILE A 176 -6.88 -4.43 3.69
CA ILE A 176 -6.74 -3.83 2.35
C ILE A 176 -5.28 -3.71 1.96
N LEU A 177 -4.41 -3.28 2.87
CA LEU A 177 -2.97 -3.22 2.63
C LEU A 177 -2.40 -4.61 2.29
N TYR A 178 -2.72 -5.62 3.08
CA TYR A 178 -2.27 -6.99 2.86
C TYR A 178 -2.81 -7.57 1.56
N MET A 179 -4.04 -7.24 1.19
CA MET A 179 -4.61 -7.67 -0.09
C MET A 179 -3.73 -7.21 -1.26
N GLY A 180 -3.26 -5.97 -1.25
CA GLY A 180 -2.31 -5.47 -2.25
C GLY A 180 -0.90 -6.05 -2.10
N TYR A 181 -0.39 -6.04 -0.90
CA TYR A 181 0.96 -6.48 -0.54
C TYR A 181 1.19 -7.94 -0.93
N VAL A 182 0.30 -8.82 -0.49
CA VAL A 182 0.32 -10.26 -0.84
C VAL A 182 -0.04 -10.49 -2.30
N GLY A 183 -0.83 -9.62 -2.92
CA GLY A 183 -1.25 -9.74 -4.31
C GLY A 183 -0.11 -9.71 -5.33
N PHE A 184 1.04 -9.12 -4.98
CA PHE A 184 2.24 -9.19 -5.82
C PHE A 184 2.85 -10.59 -5.91
N SER A 185 2.45 -11.52 -5.06
CA SER A 185 2.77 -12.95 -5.20
C SER A 185 2.25 -13.53 -6.52
N VAL A 186 1.14 -13.03 -7.03
CA VAL A 186 0.57 -13.48 -8.32
C VAL A 186 1.48 -13.02 -9.48
N ALA A 187 1.90 -11.76 -9.50
CA ALA A 187 2.86 -11.25 -10.49
C ALA A 187 4.19 -12.02 -10.45
N PHE A 188 4.68 -12.30 -9.24
CA PHE A 188 5.85 -13.13 -9.01
C PHE A 188 5.66 -14.56 -9.55
N ALA A 189 4.52 -15.19 -9.25
CA ALA A 189 4.21 -16.53 -9.73
C ALA A 189 4.14 -16.61 -11.25
N PHE A 190 3.56 -15.60 -11.91
CA PHE A 190 3.58 -15.49 -13.37
C PHE A 190 5.00 -15.36 -13.91
N ALA A 191 5.85 -14.55 -13.29
CA ALA A 191 7.24 -14.39 -13.71
C ALA A 191 8.04 -15.70 -13.59
N ILE A 192 7.94 -16.39 -12.44
CA ILE A 192 8.60 -17.68 -12.23
C ILE A 192 8.06 -18.74 -13.19
N ALA A 193 6.77 -18.81 -13.40
CA ALA A 193 6.14 -19.74 -14.34
C ALA A 193 6.61 -19.47 -15.80
N SER A 194 6.78 -18.21 -16.18
CA SER A 194 7.32 -17.84 -17.50
C SER A 194 8.78 -18.30 -17.68
N LEU A 195 9.60 -18.17 -16.66
CA LEU A 195 10.98 -18.68 -16.66
C LEU A 195 11.02 -20.21 -16.74
N LEU A 196 10.17 -20.90 -16.00
CA LEU A 196 10.06 -22.38 -16.04
C LEU A 196 9.59 -22.86 -17.42
N ALA A 197 8.65 -22.15 -18.04
CA ALA A 197 8.18 -22.45 -19.40
C ALA A 197 9.20 -22.04 -20.49
N GLY A 198 10.18 -21.20 -20.15
CA GLY A 198 11.20 -20.69 -21.08
C GLY A 198 10.67 -19.66 -22.07
N ARG A 199 9.53 -19.00 -21.78
CA ARG A 199 8.95 -17.98 -22.63
C ARG A 199 8.23 -16.90 -21.83
N LEU A 200 8.38 -15.66 -22.30
CA LEU A 200 7.57 -14.52 -21.89
C LEU A 200 7.18 -13.76 -23.18
N ASP A 201 6.02 -14.02 -23.67
CA ASP A 201 5.44 -13.36 -24.84
C ASP A 201 4.40 -12.30 -24.44
N THR A 202 3.79 -11.67 -25.42
CA THR A 202 2.75 -10.67 -25.19
C THR A 202 1.51 -11.27 -24.50
N ALA A 203 1.25 -12.55 -24.67
CA ALA A 203 0.14 -13.25 -24.00
C ALA A 203 0.38 -13.37 -22.50
N TRP A 204 1.59 -13.74 -22.07
CA TRP A 204 1.95 -13.79 -20.65
C TRP A 204 1.83 -12.42 -19.97
N ALA A 205 2.34 -11.38 -20.61
CA ALA A 205 2.19 -10.02 -20.10
C ALA A 205 0.72 -9.61 -19.97
N ARG A 206 -0.10 -10.00 -20.95
CA ARG A 206 -1.54 -9.75 -20.96
C ARG A 206 -2.28 -10.50 -19.85
N TRP A 207 -1.93 -11.75 -19.58
CA TRP A 207 -2.52 -12.53 -18.50
C TRP A 207 -2.14 -11.99 -17.12
N SER A 208 -0.89 -11.61 -16.94
CA SER A 208 -0.37 -11.10 -15.66
C SER A 208 -0.89 -9.70 -15.31
N ARG A 209 -1.11 -8.85 -16.31
CA ARG A 209 -1.36 -7.43 -16.12
C ARG A 209 -2.58 -7.10 -15.24
N PRO A 210 -3.78 -7.69 -15.41
CA PRO A 210 -4.92 -7.37 -14.56
C PRO A 210 -4.72 -7.77 -13.10
N TRP A 211 -3.98 -8.85 -12.83
CA TRP A 211 -3.62 -9.27 -11.47
C TRP A 211 -2.67 -8.28 -10.81
N THR A 212 -1.67 -7.83 -11.54
CA THR A 212 -0.71 -6.82 -11.06
C THR A 212 -1.41 -5.49 -10.79
N GLN A 213 -2.34 -5.09 -11.64
CA GLN A 213 -3.14 -3.88 -11.44
C GLN A 213 -4.04 -3.98 -10.22
N ALA A 214 -4.66 -5.13 -9.97
CA ALA A 214 -5.46 -5.36 -8.78
C ALA A 214 -4.61 -5.27 -7.50
N ALA A 215 -3.45 -5.90 -7.48
CA ALA A 215 -2.52 -5.81 -6.36
C ALA A 215 -2.05 -4.38 -6.11
N TRP A 216 -1.68 -3.65 -7.16
CA TRP A 216 -1.29 -2.26 -7.07
C TRP A 216 -2.41 -1.33 -6.58
N MET A 217 -3.63 -1.55 -7.04
CA MET A 217 -4.82 -0.81 -6.59
C MET A 217 -5.06 -0.99 -5.08
N PHE A 218 -5.05 -2.22 -4.59
CA PHE A 218 -5.22 -2.51 -3.17
C PHE A 218 -4.07 -1.97 -2.32
N LEU A 219 -2.84 -2.06 -2.80
CA LEU A 219 -1.68 -1.52 -2.10
C LEU A 219 -1.75 0.02 -2.03
N THR A 220 -2.11 0.67 -3.12
CA THR A 220 -2.34 2.13 -3.15
C THR A 220 -3.39 2.54 -2.13
N LEU A 221 -4.53 1.86 -2.13
CA LEU A 221 -5.62 2.15 -1.20
C LEU A 221 -5.23 1.86 0.26
N GLY A 222 -4.50 0.77 0.49
CA GLY A 222 -3.97 0.41 1.81
C GLY A 222 -2.99 1.46 2.36
N ILE A 223 -2.08 1.98 1.54
CA ILE A 223 -1.15 3.05 1.92
C ILE A 223 -1.92 4.35 2.23
N VAL A 224 -2.91 4.70 1.41
CA VAL A 224 -3.77 5.87 1.63
C VAL A 224 -4.50 5.78 2.96
N LEU A 225 -5.11 4.65 3.26
CA LEU A 225 -5.82 4.43 4.52
C LEU A 225 -4.88 4.47 5.72
N GLY A 226 -3.69 3.89 5.62
CA GLY A 226 -2.68 3.93 6.68
C GLY A 226 -2.16 5.33 6.95
N SER A 227 -1.91 6.11 5.90
CA SER A 227 -1.50 7.51 6.00
C SER A 227 -2.58 8.36 6.67
N ALA A 228 -3.84 8.19 6.28
CA ALA A 228 -4.97 8.90 6.89
C ALA A 228 -5.14 8.50 8.36
N TRP A 229 -5.00 7.21 8.67
CA TRP A 229 -5.09 6.71 10.03
C TRP A 229 -3.99 7.27 10.94
N ALA A 230 -2.74 7.29 10.48
CA ALA A 230 -1.65 7.93 11.20
C ALA A 230 -1.93 9.41 11.48
N TYR A 231 -2.50 10.11 10.51
CA TYR A 231 -2.82 11.53 10.64
C TYR A 231 -3.87 11.83 11.72
N TYR A 232 -4.97 11.08 11.79
CA TYR A 232 -6.00 11.38 12.77
C TYR A 232 -5.79 10.68 14.11
N GLU A 233 -5.07 9.57 14.17
CA GLU A 233 -4.94 8.74 15.38
C GLU A 233 -3.76 9.14 16.27
N LEU A 234 -2.60 9.44 15.71
CA LEU A 234 -1.39 9.66 16.50
C LEU A 234 -1.35 10.99 17.27
N GLY A 235 -2.18 11.95 16.91
CA GLY A 235 -2.21 13.27 17.54
C GLY A 235 -1.02 14.18 17.20
N TRP A 236 -0.17 13.77 16.26
CA TRP A 236 1.04 14.51 15.86
C TRP A 236 0.81 15.42 14.65
N GLY A 237 -0.34 15.31 13.99
CA GLY A 237 -0.68 16.10 12.81
C GLY A 237 0.10 15.74 11.55
N GLY A 238 0.95 14.73 11.58
CA GLY A 238 1.67 14.20 10.42
C GLY A 238 0.90 13.09 9.71
N TRP A 239 1.18 12.93 8.43
CA TRP A 239 0.52 11.94 7.56
C TRP A 239 1.50 10.91 6.97
N TRP A 240 2.82 11.15 7.04
CA TRP A 240 3.90 10.25 6.61
C TRP A 240 5.18 10.60 7.36
N PHE A 241 5.82 9.60 7.98
CA PHE A 241 6.96 9.80 8.85
C PHE A 241 8.25 9.14 8.35
N TRP A 242 8.19 8.51 7.18
CA TRP A 242 9.27 7.66 6.70
C TRP A 242 9.68 6.57 7.72
N ASP A 243 8.71 6.10 8.47
CA ASP A 243 8.88 4.98 9.38
C ASP A 243 9.28 3.72 8.60
N PRO A 244 10.16 2.84 9.13
CA PRO A 244 10.57 1.62 8.43
C PRO A 244 9.41 0.74 7.96
N VAL A 245 8.30 0.70 8.68
CA VAL A 245 7.11 -0.08 8.27
C VAL A 245 6.34 0.61 7.13
N GLU A 246 6.22 1.93 7.18
CA GLU A 246 5.69 2.71 6.05
C GLU A 246 6.55 2.49 4.80
N ASN A 247 7.87 2.59 4.94
CA ASN A 247 8.82 2.36 3.86
C ASN A 247 8.72 0.94 3.31
N ALA A 248 8.51 -0.06 4.16
CA ALA A 248 8.33 -1.46 3.77
C ALA A 248 7.11 -1.66 2.85
N SER A 249 6.06 -0.87 3.00
CA SER A 249 4.89 -0.90 2.11
C SER A 249 5.10 -0.07 0.84
N PHE A 250 5.86 1.01 0.93
CA PHE A 250 6.08 1.95 -0.17
C PHE A 250 7.05 1.43 -1.23
N MET A 251 8.09 0.70 -0.83
CA MET A 251 9.05 0.11 -1.77
C MET A 251 8.39 -0.83 -2.80
N PRO A 252 7.55 -1.79 -2.41
CA PRO A 252 6.81 -2.61 -3.38
C PRO A 252 5.88 -1.78 -4.27
N TRP A 253 5.32 -0.69 -3.77
CA TRP A 253 4.48 0.20 -4.56
C TRP A 253 5.27 0.89 -5.67
N LEU A 254 6.48 1.37 -5.38
CA LEU A 254 7.37 1.98 -6.37
C LEU A 254 7.75 0.97 -7.47
N VAL A 255 8.17 -0.23 -7.09
CA VAL A 255 8.52 -1.29 -8.04
C VAL A 255 7.28 -1.82 -8.77
N GLY A 256 6.15 -1.94 -8.08
CA GLY A 256 4.88 -2.32 -8.69
C GLY A 256 4.41 -1.32 -9.75
N THR A 257 4.61 -0.03 -9.53
CA THR A 257 4.35 1.02 -10.52
C THR A 257 5.25 0.87 -11.75
N ALA A 258 6.54 0.62 -11.55
CA ALA A 258 7.47 0.32 -12.64
C ALA A 258 7.06 -0.96 -13.39
N LEU A 259 6.64 -1.99 -12.68
CA LEU A 259 6.15 -3.25 -13.25
C LEU A 259 4.91 -3.05 -14.13
N LEU A 260 3.94 -2.24 -13.69
CA LEU A 260 2.75 -1.93 -14.50
C LEU A 260 3.11 -1.31 -15.85
N HIS A 261 4.05 -0.37 -15.85
CA HIS A 261 4.53 0.28 -17.06
C HIS A 261 5.33 -0.69 -17.96
N SER A 262 6.18 -1.51 -17.36
CA SER A 262 6.95 -2.53 -18.09
C SER A 262 6.05 -3.61 -18.71
N LEU A 263 5.03 -4.06 -17.97
CA LEU A 263 4.00 -4.99 -18.51
C LEU A 263 3.25 -4.39 -19.70
N ALA A 264 2.94 -3.10 -19.65
CA ALA A 264 2.27 -2.42 -20.76
C ALA A 264 3.13 -2.40 -22.03
N VAL A 265 4.45 -2.18 -21.90
CA VAL A 265 5.40 -2.23 -23.02
C VAL A 265 5.54 -3.66 -23.54
N THR A 266 5.69 -4.65 -22.66
CA THR A 266 5.80 -6.05 -23.04
C THR A 266 4.54 -6.55 -23.77
N GLU A 267 3.36 -6.20 -23.27
CA GLU A 267 2.09 -6.58 -23.89
C GLU A 267 1.91 -5.95 -25.27
N LYS A 268 2.23 -4.66 -25.43
CA LYS A 268 1.97 -3.91 -26.66
C LYS A 268 3.06 -4.00 -27.70
N ARG A 269 4.30 -4.17 -27.26
CA ARG A 269 5.51 -4.07 -28.11
C ARG A 269 6.40 -5.31 -28.08
N GLY A 270 6.17 -6.22 -27.14
CA GLY A 270 7.04 -7.39 -26.94
C GLY A 270 8.44 -7.04 -26.41
N SER A 271 8.66 -5.78 -26.01
CA SER A 271 9.92 -5.28 -25.45
C SER A 271 9.93 -5.38 -23.93
N PHE A 272 11.09 -5.17 -23.29
CA PHE A 272 11.29 -5.16 -21.83
C PHE A 272 11.01 -6.50 -21.12
N ARG A 273 11.02 -7.61 -21.83
CA ARG A 273 10.65 -8.93 -21.27
C ARG A 273 11.49 -9.30 -20.05
N ALA A 274 12.80 -9.28 -20.17
CA ALA A 274 13.71 -9.60 -19.07
C ALA A 274 13.55 -8.62 -17.89
N TRP A 275 13.40 -7.34 -18.20
CA TRP A 275 13.17 -6.28 -17.21
C TRP A 275 11.85 -6.48 -16.47
N THR A 276 10.78 -6.85 -17.17
CA THR A 276 9.46 -7.16 -16.57
C THR A 276 9.55 -8.32 -15.59
N VAL A 277 10.26 -9.39 -15.94
CA VAL A 277 10.48 -10.53 -15.03
C VAL A 277 11.24 -10.10 -13.77
N LEU A 278 12.31 -9.33 -13.91
CA LEU A 278 13.09 -8.84 -12.78
C LEU A 278 12.26 -7.92 -11.87
N LEU A 279 11.45 -7.04 -12.43
CA LEU A 279 10.56 -6.16 -11.65
C LEU A 279 9.50 -6.96 -10.89
N ALA A 280 8.94 -8.00 -11.48
CA ALA A 280 7.97 -8.87 -10.80
C ALA A 280 8.62 -9.63 -9.63
N ILE A 281 9.83 -10.16 -9.84
CA ILE A 281 10.62 -10.79 -8.76
C ILE A 281 10.94 -9.76 -7.66
N ALA A 282 11.40 -8.57 -8.04
CA ALA A 282 11.75 -7.51 -7.09
C ALA A 282 10.55 -7.04 -6.27
N ALA A 283 9.38 -6.84 -6.88
CA ALA A 283 8.19 -6.38 -6.19
C ALA A 283 7.78 -7.32 -5.05
N PHE A 284 7.70 -8.61 -5.32
CA PHE A 284 7.36 -9.58 -4.29
C PHE A 284 8.49 -9.84 -3.30
N SER A 285 9.74 -9.79 -3.74
CA SER A 285 10.91 -9.87 -2.86
C SER A 285 10.92 -8.76 -1.83
N LEU A 286 10.53 -7.55 -2.20
CA LEU A 286 10.39 -6.43 -1.26
C LEU A 286 9.21 -6.62 -0.30
N CYS A 287 8.12 -7.27 -0.73
CA CYS A 287 7.05 -7.68 0.16
C CYS A 287 7.52 -8.69 1.22
N LEU A 288 8.32 -9.67 0.83
CA LEU A 288 8.94 -10.63 1.76
C LEU A 288 9.96 -9.94 2.69
N LEU A 289 10.80 -9.06 2.15
CA LEU A 289 11.75 -8.28 2.94
C LEU A 289 11.01 -7.40 3.97
N GLY A 290 9.96 -6.72 3.58
CA GLY A 290 9.13 -5.93 4.48
C GLY A 290 8.50 -6.77 5.58
N THR A 291 8.00 -7.95 5.25
CA THR A 291 7.48 -8.92 6.24
C THR A 291 8.57 -9.32 7.23
N PHE A 292 9.79 -9.59 6.76
CA PHE A 292 10.94 -9.85 7.62
C PHE A 292 11.27 -8.67 8.54
N LEU A 293 11.39 -7.46 7.99
CA LEU A 293 11.75 -6.27 8.76
C LEU A 293 10.75 -5.97 9.88
N VAL A 294 9.46 -6.08 9.60
CA VAL A 294 8.39 -5.85 10.59
C VAL A 294 8.36 -6.92 11.68
N ARG A 295 8.75 -8.16 11.37
CA ARG A 295 8.65 -9.32 12.28
C ARG A 295 9.95 -9.69 12.98
N SER A 296 11.10 -9.20 12.52
CA SER A 296 12.41 -9.51 13.09
C SER A 296 12.69 -8.85 14.44
N GLY A 297 11.92 -7.81 14.79
CA GLY A 297 12.13 -7.01 16.01
C GLY A 297 13.40 -6.15 15.99
N GLY A 298 14.08 -6.06 14.86
CA GLY A 298 15.30 -5.24 14.71
C GLY A 298 15.02 -3.76 14.48
N LEU A 299 13.78 -3.39 14.18
CA LEU A 299 13.41 -2.02 13.84
C LEU A 299 12.68 -1.31 14.99
N VAL A 300 13.04 -0.05 15.20
CA VAL A 300 12.26 0.86 16.04
C VAL A 300 11.14 1.47 15.18
N SER A 301 9.90 1.10 15.48
CA SER A 301 8.72 1.58 14.76
C SER A 301 7.51 1.61 15.69
N VAL A 302 6.61 2.55 15.49
CA VAL A 302 5.29 2.57 16.16
C VAL A 302 4.43 1.36 15.77
N HIS A 303 4.78 0.66 14.71
CA HIS A 303 4.11 -0.54 14.20
C HIS A 303 4.77 -1.86 14.67
N ALA A 304 5.86 -1.80 15.39
CA ALA A 304 6.59 -2.98 15.86
C ALA A 304 6.03 -3.44 17.21
N PHE A 305 5.08 -4.37 17.20
CA PHE A 305 4.39 -4.86 18.40
C PHE A 305 5.05 -6.07 19.07
N ALA A 306 6.02 -6.71 18.46
CA ALA A 306 6.76 -7.83 19.06
C ALA A 306 8.10 -8.09 18.37
N SER A 307 9.12 -8.36 19.16
CA SER A 307 10.43 -8.78 18.71
C SER A 307 10.71 -10.22 19.14
N ASP A 308 10.92 -11.12 18.19
CA ASP A 308 11.35 -12.50 18.43
C ASP A 308 12.39 -12.90 17.39
N PRO A 309 13.67 -13.09 17.78
CA PRO A 309 14.75 -13.44 16.85
C PRO A 309 14.53 -14.77 16.11
N SER A 310 13.85 -15.75 16.74
CA SER A 310 13.61 -17.04 16.11
C SER A 310 12.64 -16.94 14.93
N ARG A 311 11.64 -16.10 15.06
CA ARG A 311 10.67 -15.79 14.01
C ARG A 311 11.32 -15.05 12.85
N GLY A 312 12.21 -14.09 13.16
CA GLY A 312 12.99 -13.37 12.16
C GLY A 312 13.87 -14.30 11.33
N LEU A 313 14.56 -15.24 11.97
CA LEU A 313 15.43 -16.20 11.28
C LEU A 313 14.64 -17.07 10.29
N PHE A 314 13.46 -17.55 10.67
CA PHE A 314 12.63 -18.40 9.79
C PHE A 314 12.21 -17.63 8.52
N ILE A 315 11.72 -16.39 8.67
CA ILE A 315 11.33 -15.55 7.54
C ILE A 315 12.55 -15.22 6.68
N LEU A 316 13.72 -14.99 7.29
CA LEU A 316 14.97 -14.75 6.55
C LEU A 316 15.33 -15.94 5.67
N VAL A 317 15.19 -17.17 6.17
CA VAL A 317 15.41 -18.39 5.36
C VAL A 317 14.44 -18.46 4.20
N LEU A 318 13.14 -18.21 4.44
CA LEU A 318 12.14 -18.15 3.36
C LEU A 318 12.48 -17.09 2.30
N LEU A 319 12.93 -15.93 2.73
CA LEU A 319 13.35 -14.83 1.87
C LEU A 319 14.57 -15.23 1.01
N ILE A 320 15.58 -15.83 1.62
CA ILE A 320 16.77 -16.30 0.90
C ILE A 320 16.41 -17.36 -0.14
N VAL A 321 15.55 -18.32 0.21
CA VAL A 321 15.09 -19.37 -0.71
C VAL A 321 14.28 -18.77 -1.86
N ALA A 322 13.32 -17.91 -1.57
CA ALA A 322 12.46 -17.31 -2.59
C ALA A 322 13.23 -16.38 -3.51
N ILE A 323 14.01 -15.45 -2.98
CA ILE A 323 14.77 -14.47 -3.77
C ILE A 323 15.96 -15.15 -4.45
N GLY A 324 16.75 -15.91 -3.71
CA GLY A 324 17.91 -16.61 -4.23
C GLY A 324 17.53 -17.63 -5.31
N GLY A 325 16.49 -18.42 -5.06
CA GLY A 325 15.95 -19.36 -6.04
C GLY A 325 15.41 -18.68 -7.29
N SER A 326 14.73 -17.57 -7.16
CA SER A 326 14.20 -16.79 -8.28
C SER A 326 15.30 -16.17 -9.14
N LEU A 327 16.30 -15.57 -8.50
CA LEU A 327 17.45 -14.97 -9.20
C LEU A 327 18.33 -16.04 -9.85
N LEU A 328 18.52 -17.19 -9.22
CA LEU A 328 19.21 -18.32 -9.81
C LEU A 328 18.46 -18.83 -11.06
N LEU A 329 17.16 -19.01 -10.96
CA LEU A 329 16.32 -19.41 -12.10
C LEU A 329 16.40 -18.39 -13.24
N TYR A 330 16.38 -17.10 -12.90
CA TYR A 330 16.57 -16.02 -13.88
C TYR A 330 17.95 -16.08 -14.54
N ALA A 331 19.01 -16.31 -13.77
CA ALA A 331 20.36 -16.44 -14.30
C ALA A 331 20.48 -17.62 -15.29
N LEU A 332 19.84 -18.75 -14.98
CA LEU A 332 19.88 -19.95 -15.82
C LEU A 332 18.98 -19.87 -17.06
N LYS A 333 17.84 -19.20 -16.97
CA LYS A 333 16.80 -19.21 -18.03
C LYS A 333 16.46 -17.84 -18.61
N GLY A 334 16.93 -16.75 -18.02
CA GLY A 334 16.60 -15.38 -18.44
C GLY A 334 17.01 -15.04 -19.87
N GLY A 335 18.03 -15.69 -20.41
CA GLY A 335 18.44 -15.54 -21.81
C GLY A 335 17.34 -15.88 -22.82
N ARG A 336 16.42 -16.78 -22.47
CA ARG A 336 15.30 -17.20 -23.32
C ARG A 336 14.15 -16.18 -23.40
N VAL A 337 14.11 -15.21 -22.49
CA VAL A 337 13.08 -14.18 -22.45
C VAL A 337 13.55 -12.81 -22.96
N ARG A 338 14.71 -12.73 -23.59
CA ARG A 338 15.25 -11.49 -24.16
C ARG A 338 14.43 -11.01 -25.35
N ALA A 339 14.34 -9.69 -25.51
CA ALA A 339 13.73 -9.04 -26.66
C ALA A 339 14.74 -8.15 -27.37
N ARG A 340 14.53 -7.90 -28.68
CA ARG A 340 15.31 -6.91 -29.44
C ARG A 340 14.86 -5.50 -29.08
N VAL A 341 15.82 -4.57 -29.04
CA VAL A 341 15.55 -3.14 -28.88
C VAL A 341 15.29 -2.55 -30.26
N GLU A 342 14.07 -2.04 -30.49
CA GLU A 342 13.64 -1.44 -31.76
C GLU A 342 13.02 -0.06 -31.55
N HIS A 343 13.65 0.80 -30.75
CA HIS A 343 13.15 2.14 -30.51
C HIS A 343 14.28 3.18 -30.44
N THR A 344 13.94 4.43 -30.73
CA THR A 344 14.86 5.56 -30.61
C THR A 344 14.82 6.16 -29.22
N LEU A 345 15.80 7.00 -28.88
CA LEU A 345 15.82 7.72 -27.61
C LEU A 345 14.56 8.57 -27.42
N TRP A 346 14.06 9.21 -28.49
CA TRP A 346 12.83 10.00 -28.47
C TRP A 346 11.64 9.12 -28.84
N SER A 347 11.21 8.30 -27.89
CA SER A 347 10.11 7.35 -28.04
C SER A 347 9.41 7.11 -26.70
N ARG A 348 8.16 6.64 -26.73
CA ARG A 348 7.41 6.30 -25.52
C ARG A 348 8.10 5.22 -24.71
N GLU A 349 8.72 4.24 -25.35
CA GLU A 349 9.50 3.19 -24.70
C GLU A 349 10.65 3.77 -23.86
N SER A 350 11.38 4.73 -24.40
CA SER A 350 12.49 5.39 -23.67
C SER A 350 12.00 6.22 -22.49
N PHE A 351 10.86 6.91 -22.61
CA PHE A 351 10.25 7.64 -21.51
C PHE A 351 9.77 6.69 -20.39
N LEU A 352 9.16 5.57 -20.75
CA LEU A 352 8.76 4.54 -19.80
C LEU A 352 9.95 3.89 -19.12
N LEU A 353 11.03 3.62 -19.86
CA LEU A 353 12.27 3.12 -19.30
C LEU A 353 12.90 4.13 -18.33
N GLY A 354 12.95 5.40 -18.70
CA GLY A 354 13.42 6.48 -17.84
C GLY A 354 12.63 6.59 -16.53
N ASN A 355 11.31 6.53 -16.62
CA ASN A 355 10.44 6.49 -15.45
C ASN A 355 10.72 5.25 -14.57
N ASN A 356 10.88 4.09 -15.16
CA ASN A 356 11.18 2.87 -14.43
C ASN A 356 12.54 2.96 -13.71
N ILE A 357 13.55 3.53 -14.35
CA ILE A 357 14.88 3.76 -13.73
C ILE A 357 14.76 4.72 -12.55
N LEU A 358 14.00 5.80 -12.68
CA LEU A 358 13.79 6.77 -11.58
C LEU A 358 13.01 6.16 -10.42
N LEU A 359 11.98 5.35 -10.70
CA LEU A 359 11.24 4.62 -9.67
C LEU A 359 12.12 3.61 -8.93
N MET A 360 12.98 2.90 -9.66
CA MET A 360 13.94 1.98 -9.06
C MET A 360 15.01 2.71 -8.24
N ALA A 361 15.48 3.86 -8.69
CA ALA A 361 16.39 4.70 -7.93
C ALA A 361 15.73 5.22 -6.64
N ALA A 362 14.48 5.65 -6.71
CA ALA A 362 13.70 6.05 -5.53
C ALA A 362 13.53 4.89 -4.54
N MET A 363 13.22 3.70 -5.03
CA MET A 363 13.15 2.48 -4.22
C MET A 363 14.48 2.18 -3.54
N LEU A 364 15.59 2.26 -4.25
CA LEU A 364 16.93 2.03 -3.69
C LEU A 364 17.29 3.05 -2.60
N VAL A 365 16.93 4.31 -2.78
CA VAL A 365 17.11 5.36 -1.76
C VAL A 365 16.33 5.01 -0.49
N VAL A 366 15.06 4.62 -0.62
CA VAL A 366 14.21 4.22 0.51
C VAL A 366 14.76 2.96 1.18
N LEU A 367 15.17 1.96 0.40
CA LEU A 367 15.75 0.71 0.89
C LEU A 367 17.03 0.95 1.69
N LEU A 368 17.98 1.69 1.13
CA LEU A 368 19.25 2.00 1.77
C LEU A 368 19.04 2.85 3.03
N GLY A 369 18.21 3.89 2.96
CA GLY A 369 17.87 4.73 4.10
C GLY A 369 17.19 3.96 5.24
N THR A 370 16.41 2.94 4.90
CA THR A 370 15.72 2.09 5.89
C THR A 370 16.65 1.05 6.50
N LEU A 371 17.50 0.40 5.69
CA LEU A 371 18.35 -0.70 6.15
C LEU A 371 19.66 -0.23 6.77
N LEU A 372 20.22 0.91 6.35
CA LEU A 372 21.53 1.36 6.80
C LEU A 372 21.61 1.52 8.33
N PRO A 373 20.64 2.12 9.04
CA PRO A 373 20.67 2.16 10.51
C PRO A 373 20.70 0.77 11.15
N LEU A 374 19.95 -0.18 10.61
CA LEU A 374 19.92 -1.56 11.10
C LEU A 374 21.28 -2.24 10.91
N VAL A 375 21.83 -2.21 9.71
CA VAL A 375 23.13 -2.82 9.38
C VAL A 375 24.25 -2.19 10.21
N HIS A 376 24.25 -0.88 10.36
CA HIS A 376 25.24 -0.14 11.15
C HIS A 376 25.24 -0.60 12.62
N LYS A 377 24.06 -0.77 13.21
CA LYS A 377 23.88 -1.27 14.57
C LYS A 377 24.37 -2.72 14.72
N GLU A 378 23.96 -3.59 13.79
CA GLU A 378 24.32 -5.02 13.83
C GLU A 378 25.82 -5.28 13.62
N LEU A 379 26.50 -4.40 12.90
CA LEU A 379 27.97 -4.44 12.73
C LEU A 379 28.74 -3.85 13.93
N GLY A 380 28.04 -3.39 14.96
CA GLY A 380 28.67 -2.81 16.15
C GLY A 380 29.29 -1.42 15.94
N LEU A 381 28.90 -0.72 14.86
CA LEU A 381 29.41 0.61 14.51
C LEU A 381 28.70 1.76 15.26
N GLY A 382 27.75 1.40 16.13
CA GLY A 382 26.92 2.36 16.87
C GLY A 382 25.54 2.54 16.27
N SER A 383 24.72 3.42 16.84
CA SER A 383 23.40 3.75 16.34
C SER A 383 23.44 5.04 15.51
N ILE A 384 22.88 5.00 14.31
CA ILE A 384 22.63 6.16 13.46
C ILE A 384 21.14 6.28 13.19
N SER A 385 20.67 7.50 12.93
CA SER A 385 19.30 7.77 12.54
C SER A 385 19.26 8.44 11.17
N ILE A 386 18.44 7.88 10.27
CA ILE A 386 18.15 8.48 8.97
C ILE A 386 16.67 8.80 8.99
N GLY A 387 16.35 10.09 8.95
CA GLY A 387 15.00 10.57 9.14
C GLY A 387 14.45 11.31 7.91
N GLU A 388 13.34 11.97 8.16
CA GLU A 388 12.54 12.71 7.19
C GLU A 388 13.35 13.68 6.29
N PRO A 389 14.30 14.49 6.78
CA PRO A 389 15.06 15.41 5.91
C PRO A 389 15.82 14.72 4.79
N PHE A 390 16.42 13.56 5.08
CA PHE A 390 17.13 12.76 4.06
C PHE A 390 16.17 12.28 2.98
N PHE A 391 15.09 11.60 3.40
CA PHE A 391 14.13 11.02 2.46
C PHE A 391 13.42 12.10 1.63
N ASN A 392 13.00 13.19 2.25
CA ASN A 392 12.34 14.29 1.55
C ASN A 392 13.24 14.92 0.49
N THR A 393 14.50 15.14 0.80
CA THR A 393 15.47 15.75 -0.13
C THR A 393 15.75 14.82 -1.31
N MET A 394 16.10 13.58 -1.03
CA MET A 394 16.44 12.61 -2.07
C MET A 394 15.24 12.25 -2.96
N PHE A 395 14.08 12.06 -2.34
CA PHE A 395 12.86 11.72 -3.06
C PHE A 395 12.40 12.88 -3.95
N THR A 396 12.43 14.10 -3.47
CA THR A 396 12.07 15.30 -4.26
C THR A 396 12.99 15.46 -5.47
N ALA A 397 14.30 15.26 -5.30
CA ALA A 397 15.27 15.35 -6.38
C ALA A 397 15.01 14.30 -7.50
N LEU A 398 14.56 13.10 -7.15
CA LEU A 398 14.21 12.05 -8.10
C LEU A 398 12.83 12.26 -8.73
N MET A 399 11.88 12.82 -7.98
CA MET A 399 10.51 13.01 -8.45
C MET A 399 10.38 14.18 -9.44
N ALA A 400 11.26 15.16 -9.43
CA ALA A 400 11.23 16.25 -10.40
C ALA A 400 11.43 15.75 -11.85
N PRO A 401 12.52 15.03 -12.20
CA PRO A 401 12.65 14.44 -13.54
C PRO A 401 11.59 13.39 -13.84
N PHE A 402 11.15 12.62 -12.83
CA PHE A 402 10.05 11.66 -12.96
C PHE A 402 8.76 12.36 -13.42
N ALA A 403 8.37 13.45 -12.80
CA ALA A 403 7.18 14.22 -13.17
C ALA A 403 7.25 14.76 -14.60
N LEU A 404 8.43 15.22 -15.04
CA LEU A 404 8.64 15.68 -16.41
C LEU A 404 8.36 14.55 -17.42
N LEU A 405 8.91 13.37 -17.18
CA LEU A 405 8.72 12.20 -18.05
C LEU A 405 7.30 11.67 -17.98
N LEU A 406 6.69 11.66 -16.78
CA LEU A 406 5.32 11.20 -16.56
C LEU A 406 4.30 12.04 -17.31
N GLY A 407 4.44 13.35 -17.28
CA GLY A 407 3.55 14.26 -17.98
C GLY A 407 3.63 14.09 -19.49
N LEU A 408 4.83 14.17 -20.04
CA LEU A 408 5.04 14.15 -21.49
C LEU A 408 4.89 12.76 -22.12
N GLY A 409 5.27 11.69 -21.41
CA GLY A 409 5.35 10.32 -21.91
C GLY A 409 4.11 9.82 -22.67
N PRO A 410 2.89 9.99 -22.15
CA PRO A 410 1.67 9.55 -22.82
C PRO A 410 1.42 10.17 -24.20
N LEU A 411 1.94 11.36 -24.48
CA LEU A 411 1.80 12.05 -25.76
C LEU A 411 2.88 11.66 -26.78
N ILE A 412 3.97 11.08 -26.32
CA ILE A 412 5.05 10.59 -27.20
C ILE A 412 4.61 9.33 -27.94
N ARG A 413 4.99 9.21 -29.22
CA ARG A 413 4.69 8.05 -30.04
C ARG A 413 5.57 6.85 -29.69
N TRP A 414 5.06 5.68 -29.96
CA TRP A 414 5.81 4.44 -29.89
C TRP A 414 6.91 4.39 -30.97
N ARG A 415 8.02 3.74 -30.67
CA ARG A 415 9.23 3.55 -31.49
C ARG A 415 10.00 4.84 -31.80
N ARG A 416 9.34 5.85 -32.30
CA ARG A 416 9.96 7.13 -32.70
C ARG A 416 8.96 8.27 -32.67
N ASP A 417 9.39 9.41 -32.17
CA ASP A 417 8.65 10.68 -32.27
C ASP A 417 9.61 11.80 -32.72
N ASP A 418 9.04 12.97 -33.03
CA ASP A 418 9.77 14.16 -33.42
C ASP A 418 9.68 15.23 -32.34
N VAL A 419 10.82 15.74 -31.89
CA VAL A 419 10.92 16.82 -30.90
C VAL A 419 10.19 18.07 -31.39
N ALA A 420 10.36 18.42 -32.67
CA ALA A 420 9.74 19.61 -33.26
C ALA A 420 8.22 19.62 -33.15
N ARG A 421 7.59 18.44 -33.22
CA ARG A 421 6.13 18.29 -33.02
C ARG A 421 5.69 18.64 -31.60
N GLN A 422 6.53 18.40 -30.61
CA GLN A 422 6.20 18.58 -29.20
C GLN A 422 6.60 19.96 -28.65
N ILE A 423 7.51 20.67 -29.30
CA ILE A 423 8.13 21.88 -28.72
C ILE A 423 7.12 22.96 -28.38
N LYS A 424 6.13 23.18 -29.24
CA LYS A 424 5.06 24.17 -28.99
C LYS A 424 4.25 23.81 -27.74
N ARG A 425 3.91 22.52 -27.57
CA ARG A 425 3.18 22.01 -26.41
C ARG A 425 3.99 22.15 -25.12
N LEU A 426 5.28 21.85 -25.19
CA LEU A 426 6.22 22.01 -24.08
C LEU A 426 6.30 23.46 -23.61
N ILE A 427 6.43 24.41 -24.54
CA ILE A 427 6.51 25.86 -24.22
C ILE A 427 5.20 26.32 -23.58
N ILE A 428 4.05 25.98 -24.15
CA ILE A 428 2.74 26.36 -23.60
C ILE A 428 2.55 25.77 -22.20
N ALA A 429 2.83 24.48 -22.03
CA ALA A 429 2.72 23.81 -20.75
C ALA A 429 3.66 24.42 -19.71
N LEU A 430 4.89 24.75 -20.08
CA LEU A 430 5.86 25.39 -19.18
C LEU A 430 5.38 26.78 -18.73
N LEU A 431 4.91 27.60 -19.66
CA LEU A 431 4.42 28.95 -19.34
C LEU A 431 3.18 28.90 -18.44
N VAL A 432 2.20 28.02 -18.75
CA VAL A 432 0.99 27.87 -17.96
C VAL A 432 1.30 27.30 -16.56
N THR A 433 2.13 26.27 -16.49
CA THR A 433 2.54 25.67 -15.19
C THR A 433 3.28 26.68 -14.32
N LEU A 434 4.23 27.41 -14.87
CA LEU A 434 4.98 28.42 -14.12
C LEU A 434 4.07 29.53 -13.62
N SER A 435 3.20 30.05 -14.48
CA SER A 435 2.26 31.13 -14.11
C SER A 435 1.32 30.69 -12.99
N LEU A 436 0.74 29.47 -13.07
CA LEU A 436 -0.14 28.94 -12.04
C LEU A 436 0.62 28.60 -10.76
N SER A 437 1.86 28.11 -10.86
CA SER A 437 2.68 27.77 -9.69
C SER A 437 3.12 28.98 -8.89
N LEU A 438 3.16 30.14 -9.51
CA LEU A 438 3.37 31.42 -8.82
C LEU A 438 2.06 32.02 -8.30
N ALA A 439 1.00 31.98 -9.11
CA ALA A 439 -0.28 32.62 -8.78
C ALA A 439 -1.04 31.89 -7.65
N LEU A 440 -1.11 30.56 -7.68
CA LEU A 440 -1.91 29.79 -6.71
C LEU A 440 -1.45 29.97 -5.25
N PRO A 441 -0.15 29.85 -4.91
CA PRO A 441 0.29 30.09 -3.53
C PRO A 441 0.00 31.50 -3.05
N TRP A 442 0.20 32.50 -3.92
CA TRP A 442 -0.09 33.87 -3.57
C TRP A 442 -1.58 34.11 -3.33
N LEU A 443 -2.44 33.60 -4.20
CA LEU A 443 -3.90 33.76 -4.09
C LEU A 443 -4.52 33.01 -2.91
N LEU A 444 -3.98 31.84 -2.58
CA LEU A 444 -4.58 30.92 -1.60
C LEU A 444 -3.94 31.01 -0.21
N GLN A 445 -2.65 31.38 -0.13
CA GLN A 445 -1.87 31.36 1.10
C GLN A 445 -1.15 32.69 1.40
N ASP A 446 -1.38 33.74 0.59
CA ASP A 446 -0.78 35.06 0.73
C ASP A 446 0.76 35.07 0.78
N ARG A 447 1.41 33.95 0.37
CA ARG A 447 2.86 33.79 0.41
C ARG A 447 3.34 32.78 -0.67
N ILE A 448 4.50 33.08 -1.25
CA ILE A 448 5.17 32.18 -2.21
C ILE A 448 6.44 31.62 -1.59
N THR A 449 6.65 30.30 -1.67
CA THR A 449 7.89 29.65 -1.31
C THR A 449 8.48 28.90 -2.51
N ALA A 450 9.80 28.83 -2.60
CA ALA A 450 10.46 28.15 -3.72
C ALA A 450 10.05 26.66 -3.84
N MET A 451 9.95 25.96 -2.70
CA MET A 451 9.56 24.55 -2.68
C MET A 451 8.10 24.35 -3.10
N ALA A 452 7.20 25.30 -2.78
CA ALA A 452 5.82 25.24 -3.25
C ALA A 452 5.75 25.44 -4.77
N VAL A 453 6.53 26.35 -5.34
CA VAL A 453 6.60 26.55 -6.79
C VAL A 453 7.11 25.28 -7.48
N ILE A 454 8.18 24.64 -6.98
CA ILE A 454 8.71 23.39 -7.53
C ILE A 454 7.66 22.28 -7.47
N GLY A 455 7.03 22.08 -6.32
CA GLY A 455 6.00 21.04 -6.15
C GLY A 455 4.79 21.27 -7.05
N LEU A 456 4.30 22.48 -7.15
CA LEU A 456 3.19 22.82 -8.04
C LEU A 456 3.57 22.74 -9.52
N MET A 457 4.78 23.07 -9.90
CA MET A 457 5.25 22.85 -11.26
C MET A 457 5.22 21.39 -11.63
N MET A 458 5.67 20.48 -10.75
CA MET A 458 5.60 19.04 -10.98
C MET A 458 4.14 18.58 -11.15
N ALA A 459 3.27 18.94 -10.22
CA ALA A 459 1.87 18.51 -10.23
C ALA A 459 1.09 19.07 -11.42
N LEU A 460 1.19 20.37 -11.67
CA LEU A 460 0.46 21.01 -12.76
C LEU A 460 0.98 20.60 -14.14
N TRP A 461 2.27 20.31 -14.27
CA TRP A 461 2.85 19.73 -15.48
C TRP A 461 2.17 18.40 -15.84
N VAL A 462 2.08 17.48 -14.89
CA VAL A 462 1.41 16.19 -15.06
C VAL A 462 -0.07 16.40 -15.38
N LEU A 463 -0.76 17.27 -14.66
CA LEU A 463 -2.18 17.54 -14.83
C LEU A 463 -2.50 18.13 -16.22
N ILE A 464 -1.74 19.13 -16.65
CA ILE A 464 -1.94 19.79 -17.95
C ILE A 464 -1.71 18.83 -19.09
N PHE A 465 -0.67 18.02 -19.04
CA PHE A 465 -0.43 17.00 -20.05
C PHE A 465 -1.48 15.89 -20.06
N ALA A 466 -2.00 15.48 -18.90
CA ALA A 466 -3.12 14.54 -18.83
C ALA A 466 -4.39 15.11 -19.50
N LEU A 467 -4.68 16.38 -19.28
CA LEU A 467 -5.80 17.07 -19.94
C LEU A 467 -5.58 17.22 -21.45
N MET A 468 -4.37 17.55 -21.88
CA MET A 468 -4.01 17.61 -23.30
C MET A 468 -4.17 16.24 -23.98
N GLU A 469 -3.78 15.16 -23.30
CA GLU A 469 -3.94 13.80 -23.82
C GLU A 469 -5.41 13.43 -24.01
N VAL A 470 -6.26 13.72 -23.01
CA VAL A 470 -7.70 13.50 -23.11
C VAL A 470 -8.29 14.29 -24.27
N HIS A 471 -7.93 15.56 -24.38
CA HIS A 471 -8.39 16.43 -25.45
C HIS A 471 -7.99 15.91 -26.84
N GLU A 472 -6.72 15.55 -27.03
CA GLU A 472 -6.22 15.02 -28.31
C GLU A 472 -6.92 13.74 -28.71
N ARG A 473 -7.06 12.80 -27.77
CA ARG A 473 -7.73 11.52 -28.04
C ARG A 473 -9.22 11.67 -28.33
N ALA A 474 -9.90 12.57 -27.61
CA ALA A 474 -11.31 12.82 -27.79
C ALA A 474 -11.62 13.52 -29.12
N THR A 475 -10.81 14.51 -29.51
CA THR A 475 -11.06 15.30 -30.74
C THR A 475 -10.74 14.54 -32.02
N HIS A 476 -9.86 13.54 -31.98
CA HIS A 476 -9.44 12.78 -33.18
C HIS A 476 -10.55 11.98 -33.87
N ARG A 477 -11.68 11.70 -33.22
CA ARG A 477 -12.65 10.69 -33.69
C ARG A 477 -14.09 11.13 -33.82
N HIS A 478 -14.52 12.33 -33.82
CA HIS A 478 -15.96 12.75 -34.00
C HIS A 478 -16.37 13.92 -33.11
N GLY A 479 -15.45 14.79 -32.76
CA GLY A 479 -15.69 15.90 -31.86
C GLY A 479 -15.55 15.50 -30.37
N PHE A 480 -15.18 16.46 -29.56
CA PHE A 480 -14.76 16.26 -28.17
C PHE A 480 -15.74 15.45 -27.33
N TRP A 481 -17.01 15.81 -27.27
CA TRP A 481 -18.01 15.16 -26.41
C TRP A 481 -18.33 13.72 -26.82
N ARG A 482 -18.38 13.45 -28.13
CA ARG A 482 -18.56 12.08 -28.62
C ARG A 482 -17.29 11.26 -28.44
N GLY A 483 -16.15 11.87 -28.67
CA GLY A 483 -14.83 11.25 -28.49
C GLY A 483 -14.55 10.80 -27.06
N LEU A 484 -14.97 11.58 -26.04
CA LEU A 484 -14.84 11.18 -24.63
C LEU A 484 -15.50 9.81 -24.33
N ARG A 485 -16.66 9.55 -24.96
CA ARG A 485 -17.38 8.28 -24.78
C ARG A 485 -16.70 7.09 -25.46
N THR A 486 -15.76 7.34 -26.37
CA THR A 486 -15.03 6.29 -27.10
C THR A 486 -13.71 5.89 -26.42
N LEU A 487 -13.28 6.62 -25.38
CA LEU A 487 -12.10 6.27 -24.63
C LEU A 487 -12.28 4.94 -23.90
N THR A 488 -11.27 4.08 -23.99
CA THR A 488 -11.30 2.77 -23.33
C THR A 488 -11.16 2.92 -21.81
N ARG A 489 -11.57 1.91 -21.06
CA ARG A 489 -11.38 1.87 -19.61
C ARG A 489 -9.91 1.99 -19.20
N SER A 490 -9.00 1.36 -19.95
CA SER A 490 -7.57 1.49 -19.70
C SER A 490 -7.04 2.91 -19.95
N GLN A 491 -7.57 3.62 -20.95
CA GLN A 491 -7.19 5.02 -21.18
C GLN A 491 -7.67 5.91 -20.04
N TRP A 492 -8.91 5.77 -19.59
CA TRP A 492 -9.42 6.47 -18.43
C TRP A 492 -8.65 6.09 -17.16
N GLY A 493 -8.30 4.82 -16.99
CA GLY A 493 -7.52 4.34 -15.86
C GLY A 493 -6.13 5.00 -15.78
N MET A 494 -5.45 5.12 -16.92
CA MET A 494 -4.16 5.83 -17.00
C MET A 494 -4.30 7.32 -16.66
N VAL A 495 -5.32 7.99 -17.20
CA VAL A 495 -5.58 9.41 -16.91
C VAL A 495 -5.87 9.61 -15.44
N LEU A 496 -6.75 8.80 -14.84
CA LEU A 496 -7.07 8.87 -13.41
C LEU A 496 -5.84 8.60 -12.54
N GLY A 497 -5.00 7.64 -12.92
CA GLY A 497 -3.75 7.36 -12.21
C GLY A 497 -2.80 8.57 -12.21
N HIS A 498 -2.59 9.19 -13.36
CA HIS A 498 -1.71 10.35 -13.49
C HIS A 498 -2.30 11.61 -12.83
N VAL A 499 -3.59 11.87 -12.99
CA VAL A 499 -4.29 12.95 -12.29
C VAL A 499 -4.24 12.74 -10.79
N GLY A 500 -4.39 11.50 -10.33
CA GLY A 500 -4.26 11.15 -8.91
C GLY A 500 -2.88 11.49 -8.34
N VAL A 501 -1.82 11.21 -9.07
CA VAL A 501 -0.45 11.63 -8.69
C VAL A 501 -0.37 13.15 -8.57
N ALA A 502 -0.89 13.89 -9.55
CA ALA A 502 -0.88 15.35 -9.53
C ALA A 502 -1.65 15.91 -8.32
N VAL A 503 -2.83 15.39 -8.04
CA VAL A 503 -3.65 15.80 -6.88
C VAL A 503 -2.93 15.52 -5.56
N THR A 504 -2.31 14.35 -5.42
CA THR A 504 -1.50 14.00 -4.24
C THR A 504 -0.34 14.97 -4.06
N VAL A 505 0.39 15.29 -5.12
CA VAL A 505 1.53 16.22 -5.05
C VAL A 505 1.08 17.63 -4.72
N ILE A 506 -0.08 18.10 -5.20
CA ILE A 506 -0.67 19.38 -4.78
C ILE A 506 -0.93 19.38 -3.27
N GLY A 507 -1.56 18.33 -2.75
CA GLY A 507 -1.83 18.17 -1.32
C GLY A 507 -0.56 18.19 -0.48
N ILE A 508 0.46 17.44 -0.87
CA ILE A 508 1.77 17.43 -0.22
C ILE A 508 2.39 18.84 -0.24
N THR A 509 2.38 19.49 -1.38
CA THR A 509 3.01 20.79 -1.58
C THR A 509 2.41 21.86 -0.67
N PHE A 510 1.09 21.99 -0.65
CA PHE A 510 0.41 22.97 0.22
C PHE A 510 0.54 22.59 1.71
N SER A 511 0.34 21.33 2.05
CA SER A 511 0.43 20.88 3.43
C SER A 511 1.83 21.04 4.01
N GLN A 512 2.88 20.72 3.27
CA GLN A 512 4.26 20.85 3.77
C GLN A 512 4.75 22.30 3.85
N ASN A 513 4.32 23.17 2.95
CA ASN A 513 4.84 24.54 2.88
C ASN A 513 4.04 25.58 3.66
N TYR A 514 2.75 25.33 3.92
CA TYR A 514 1.83 26.34 4.47
C TYR A 514 1.06 25.89 5.71
N SER A 515 1.33 24.71 6.25
CA SER A 515 0.78 24.31 7.55
C SER A 515 1.30 25.19 8.67
N VAL A 516 0.43 25.50 9.63
CA VAL A 516 0.78 26.26 10.83
C VAL A 516 0.49 25.40 12.04
N GLU A 517 1.49 25.22 12.90
CA GLU A 517 1.40 24.49 14.16
C GLU A 517 1.57 25.48 15.32
N ARG A 518 0.77 25.29 16.38
CA ARG A 518 0.90 26.00 17.64
C ARG A 518 0.72 25.03 18.80
N ASP A 519 1.78 24.86 19.59
CA ASP A 519 1.73 24.23 20.89
C ASP A 519 1.55 25.30 21.95
N VAL A 520 0.39 25.31 22.61
CA VAL A 520 0.00 26.38 23.52
C VAL A 520 -0.53 25.82 24.83
N ARG A 521 -0.26 26.56 25.90
CA ARG A 521 -0.89 26.36 27.20
C ARG A 521 -2.17 27.18 27.23
N MET A 522 -3.32 26.55 27.51
CA MET A 522 -4.60 27.21 27.51
C MET A 522 -5.40 26.92 28.78
N ARG A 523 -5.97 27.96 29.34
CA ARG A 523 -7.03 27.90 30.36
C ARG A 523 -8.40 28.08 29.72
N PRO A 524 -9.49 27.66 30.37
CA PRO A 524 -10.83 27.95 29.87
C PRO A 524 -11.01 29.45 29.61
N GLY A 525 -11.42 29.81 28.39
CA GLY A 525 -11.54 31.19 27.92
C GLY A 525 -10.34 31.76 27.17
N ASP A 526 -9.18 31.08 27.23
CA ASP A 526 -8.01 31.49 26.42
C ASP A 526 -8.26 31.26 24.93
N SER A 527 -7.65 32.11 24.12
CA SER A 527 -7.78 32.07 22.68
C SER A 527 -6.47 32.32 21.95
N ILE A 528 -6.41 31.86 20.71
CA ILE A 528 -5.26 32.08 19.82
C ILE A 528 -5.75 32.18 18.37
N ASP A 529 -5.09 33.04 17.60
CA ASP A 529 -5.32 33.20 16.16
C ASP A 529 -4.31 32.38 15.38
N ILE A 530 -4.79 31.56 14.45
CA ILE A 530 -3.97 30.80 13.52
C ILE A 530 -4.51 31.05 12.10
N HIS A 531 -3.71 31.67 11.24
CA HIS A 531 -4.10 32.07 9.91
C HIS A 531 -5.35 32.99 9.97
N ARG A 532 -6.47 32.57 9.41
CA ARG A 532 -7.76 33.32 9.40
C ARG A 532 -8.75 32.81 10.44
N TYR A 533 -8.32 31.95 11.35
CA TYR A 533 -9.18 31.26 12.33
C TYR A 533 -8.82 31.67 13.75
N HIS A 534 -9.86 31.88 14.54
CA HIS A 534 -9.77 32.20 15.96
C HIS A 534 -10.24 31.00 16.78
N PHE A 535 -9.32 30.43 17.58
CA PHE A 535 -9.56 29.26 18.41
C PHE A 535 -9.76 29.70 19.86
N VAL A 536 -10.86 29.29 20.47
CA VAL A 536 -11.18 29.55 21.89
C VAL A 536 -11.30 28.22 22.62
N PHE A 537 -10.52 28.07 23.68
CA PHE A 537 -10.56 26.89 24.53
C PHE A 537 -11.62 27.07 25.61
N ASN A 538 -12.69 26.24 25.61
CA ASN A 538 -13.81 26.35 26.55
C ASN A 538 -13.68 25.40 27.75
N GLY A 539 -12.55 24.74 27.91
CA GLY A 539 -12.31 23.81 29.01
C GLY A 539 -12.46 22.34 28.63
N VAL A 540 -12.37 21.47 29.62
CA VAL A 540 -12.43 20.02 29.47
C VAL A 540 -13.60 19.49 30.29
N ARG A 541 -14.38 18.58 29.71
CA ARG A 541 -15.41 17.81 30.40
C ARG A 541 -15.02 16.35 30.52
N ASN A 542 -15.48 15.69 31.59
CA ASN A 542 -15.28 14.26 31.77
C ASN A 542 -16.18 13.46 30.83
N ILE A 543 -15.63 12.43 30.22
CA ILE A 543 -16.34 11.50 29.34
C ILE A 543 -16.01 10.06 29.73
N VAL A 544 -16.91 9.13 29.42
CA VAL A 544 -16.77 7.70 29.70
C VAL A 544 -17.12 6.91 28.45
N GLY A 545 -16.24 6.01 28.04
CA GLY A 545 -16.45 5.07 26.94
C GLY A 545 -16.66 3.63 27.44
N PRO A 546 -16.75 2.65 26.52
CA PRO A 546 -17.01 1.25 26.88
C PRO A 546 -15.92 0.63 27.77
N ASN A 547 -14.65 0.97 27.54
CA ASN A 547 -13.48 0.42 28.23
C ASN A 547 -12.44 1.49 28.57
N TRP A 548 -12.82 2.75 28.55
CA TRP A 548 -11.97 3.88 28.85
C TRP A 548 -12.74 5.02 29.54
N THR A 549 -12.01 5.87 30.24
CA THR A 549 -12.49 7.13 30.79
C THR A 549 -11.58 8.25 30.32
N GLY A 550 -12.03 9.48 30.30
CA GLY A 550 -11.15 10.57 29.84
C GLY A 550 -11.73 11.96 29.96
N GLY A 551 -11.00 12.90 29.38
CA GLY A 551 -11.38 14.29 29.25
C GLY A 551 -11.58 14.67 27.79
N GLU A 552 -12.60 15.45 27.51
CA GLU A 552 -12.89 16.01 26.19
C GLU A 552 -12.73 17.53 26.24
N GLY A 553 -11.70 18.04 25.55
CA GLY A 553 -11.48 19.46 25.37
C GLY A 553 -12.41 20.04 24.31
N ILE A 554 -13.05 21.15 24.63
CA ILE A 554 -13.98 21.83 23.74
C ILE A 554 -13.33 23.09 23.22
N ILE A 555 -13.11 23.16 21.91
CA ILE A 555 -12.43 24.26 21.23
C ILE A 555 -13.37 24.82 20.15
N ALA A 556 -13.86 26.03 20.38
CA ALA A 556 -14.67 26.74 19.41
C ALA A 556 -13.81 27.49 18.42
N VAL A 557 -14.08 27.33 17.14
CA VAL A 557 -13.34 27.99 16.06
C VAL A 557 -14.28 28.93 15.30
N THR A 558 -13.84 30.16 15.15
CA THR A 558 -14.55 31.17 14.35
C THR A 558 -13.64 31.67 13.23
N ARG A 559 -14.26 32.17 12.16
CA ARG A 559 -13.60 32.84 11.04
C ARG A 559 -14.29 34.16 10.79
N ASN A 560 -13.54 35.26 10.88
CA ASN A 560 -14.10 36.61 10.74
C ASN A 560 -15.35 36.85 11.62
N GLY A 561 -15.30 36.37 12.87
CA GLY A 561 -16.41 36.51 13.84
C GLY A 561 -17.61 35.60 13.62
N ARG A 562 -17.58 34.73 12.60
CA ARG A 562 -18.65 33.73 12.35
C ARG A 562 -18.22 32.36 12.84
N PRO A 563 -19.11 31.58 13.46
CA PRO A 563 -18.82 30.20 13.85
C PRO A 563 -18.43 29.37 12.62
N GLU A 564 -17.30 28.65 12.72
CA GLU A 564 -16.78 27.76 11.67
C GLU A 564 -16.91 26.29 12.09
N ALA A 565 -16.41 25.95 13.28
CA ALA A 565 -16.43 24.58 13.80
C ALA A 565 -16.30 24.56 15.32
N THR A 566 -16.68 23.46 15.94
CA THR A 566 -16.31 23.13 17.31
C THR A 566 -15.54 21.83 17.30
N LEU A 567 -14.36 21.83 17.89
CA LEU A 567 -13.44 20.67 17.95
C LEU A 567 -13.54 20.03 19.34
N TYR A 568 -13.73 18.72 19.36
CA TYR A 568 -13.86 17.92 20.58
C TYR A 568 -12.65 16.97 20.67
N ALA A 569 -11.53 17.48 21.17
CA ALA A 569 -10.30 16.72 21.32
C ALA A 569 -10.35 15.92 22.62
N GLU A 570 -10.04 14.62 22.57
CA GLU A 570 -10.15 13.73 23.70
C GLU A 570 -8.78 13.25 24.19
N LYS A 571 -8.67 13.05 25.49
CA LYS A 571 -7.60 12.32 26.14
C LYS A 571 -8.22 11.14 26.87
N ARG A 572 -7.96 9.91 26.40
CA ARG A 572 -8.58 8.69 26.90
C ARG A 572 -7.61 7.89 27.77
N PHE A 573 -8.09 7.38 28.88
CA PHE A 573 -7.40 6.42 29.73
C PHE A 573 -8.10 5.06 29.59
N TYR A 574 -7.42 4.11 28.98
CA TYR A 574 -7.91 2.74 28.80
C TYR A 574 -7.67 1.94 30.07
N THR A 575 -8.74 1.50 30.74
CA THR A 575 -8.70 0.97 32.11
C THR A 575 -7.96 -0.36 32.24
N ALA A 576 -8.09 -1.27 31.25
CA ALA A 576 -7.45 -2.57 31.29
C ALA A 576 -5.93 -2.50 30.98
N SER A 577 -5.53 -1.75 29.99
CA SER A 577 -4.12 -1.57 29.61
C SER A 577 -3.38 -0.50 30.42
N ARG A 578 -4.14 0.37 31.13
CA ARG A 578 -3.64 1.56 31.84
C ARG A 578 -2.84 2.52 30.95
N MET A 579 -3.23 2.60 29.68
CA MET A 579 -2.60 3.47 28.69
C MET A 579 -3.43 4.71 28.42
N MET A 580 -2.74 5.84 28.27
CA MET A 580 -3.33 7.09 27.80
C MET A 580 -3.25 7.17 26.29
N MET A 581 -4.35 7.60 25.64
CA MET A 581 -4.40 7.87 24.21
C MET A 581 -4.95 9.26 23.95
N THR A 582 -4.41 9.91 22.93
CA THR A 582 -4.89 11.18 22.42
C THR A 582 -5.74 10.94 21.18
N GLU A 583 -6.99 11.40 21.20
CA GLU A 583 -7.89 11.38 20.06
C GLU A 583 -8.02 12.80 19.52
N ALA A 584 -7.41 13.06 18.39
CA ALA A 584 -7.45 14.38 17.78
C ALA A 584 -8.86 14.73 17.26
N ALA A 585 -9.22 15.99 17.35
CA ALA A 585 -10.42 16.53 16.73
C ALA A 585 -10.05 17.22 15.41
N ILE A 586 -10.78 16.90 14.35
CA ILE A 586 -10.50 17.43 13.02
C ILE A 586 -11.77 17.97 12.38
N SER A 587 -11.75 19.24 11.99
CA SER A 587 -12.73 19.81 11.07
C SER A 587 -12.19 19.80 9.66
N GLY A 588 -12.55 18.78 8.90
CA GLY A 588 -12.08 18.59 7.54
C GLY A 588 -12.86 19.42 6.53
N GLY A 589 -12.16 19.92 5.52
CA GLY A 589 -12.73 20.65 4.40
C GLY A 589 -12.00 20.36 3.10
N LEU A 590 -12.56 20.85 1.99
CA LEU A 590 -11.94 20.67 0.68
C LEU A 590 -10.57 21.38 0.57
N THR A 591 -10.44 22.54 1.21
CA THR A 591 -9.25 23.40 1.08
C THR A 591 -8.37 23.44 2.33
N ARG A 592 -8.87 22.92 3.47
CA ARG A 592 -8.12 22.93 4.74
C ARG A 592 -8.68 21.96 5.75
N ASP A 593 -7.84 21.52 6.66
CA ASP A 593 -8.24 20.91 7.93
C ASP A 593 -7.86 21.82 9.10
N LEU A 594 -8.75 21.91 10.08
CA LEU A 594 -8.45 22.46 11.40
C LEU A 594 -8.33 21.28 12.36
N TYR A 595 -7.22 21.23 13.08
CA TYR A 595 -6.84 20.07 13.88
C TYR A 595 -6.51 20.49 15.29
N ALA A 596 -7.02 19.77 16.28
CA ALA A 596 -6.71 19.99 17.68
C ALA A 596 -6.41 18.66 18.38
N ALA A 597 -5.34 18.64 19.16
CA ALA A 597 -5.01 17.54 20.06
C ALA A 597 -4.87 18.04 21.49
N LEU A 598 -5.55 17.35 22.42
CA LEU A 598 -5.48 17.64 23.83
C LEU A 598 -4.28 16.90 24.44
N GLY A 599 -3.38 17.66 25.05
CA GLY A 599 -2.25 17.12 25.79
C GLY A 599 -2.59 16.82 27.25
N GLU A 600 -1.66 17.09 28.15
CA GLU A 600 -1.83 16.84 29.59
C GLU A 600 -2.29 18.08 30.35
N GLU A 601 -2.98 17.85 31.43
CA GLU A 601 -3.29 18.89 32.39
C GLU A 601 -2.01 19.27 33.15
N LEU A 602 -1.75 20.58 33.22
CA LEU A 602 -0.60 21.12 33.90
C LEU A 602 -0.92 21.41 35.38
N SER A 603 0.11 21.55 36.21
CA SER A 603 -0.02 21.72 37.66
C SER A 603 -0.88 22.91 38.11
N ASP A 604 -1.12 23.86 37.23
CA ASP A 604 -1.93 25.07 37.50
C ASP A 604 -3.38 24.99 36.95
N GLY A 605 -3.80 23.80 36.51
CA GLY A 605 -5.14 23.58 35.93
C GLY A 605 -5.30 24.04 34.49
N SER A 606 -4.24 24.49 33.83
CA SER A 606 -4.22 24.74 32.39
C SER A 606 -3.92 23.44 31.63
N TRP A 607 -4.22 23.43 30.33
CA TRP A 607 -4.00 22.27 29.47
C TRP A 607 -2.98 22.58 28.37
N ALA A 608 -2.14 21.63 28.05
CA ALA A 608 -1.36 21.66 26.83
C ALA A 608 -2.29 21.34 25.64
N VAL A 609 -2.32 22.22 24.66
CA VAL A 609 -3.16 22.06 23.47
C VAL A 609 -2.32 22.28 22.22
N ARG A 610 -2.41 21.35 21.29
CA ARG A 610 -1.76 21.45 19.97
C ARG A 610 -2.81 21.74 18.92
N LEU A 611 -2.59 22.79 18.16
CA LEU A 611 -3.50 23.29 17.14
C LEU A 611 -2.80 23.38 15.79
N TYR A 612 -3.48 22.94 14.74
CA TYR A 612 -2.97 23.03 13.37
C TYR A 612 -3.98 23.67 12.42
N TYR A 613 -3.44 24.42 11.49
CA TYR A 613 -4.06 24.73 10.21
C TYR A 613 -3.33 23.95 9.12
N LYS A 614 -4.04 23.08 8.41
CA LYS A 614 -3.50 22.17 7.39
C LYS A 614 -4.16 22.42 6.04
N PRO A 615 -3.55 23.23 5.13
CA PRO A 615 -4.14 23.50 3.82
C PRO A 615 -4.00 22.30 2.90
N PHE A 616 -5.07 21.96 2.22
CA PHE A 616 -5.15 20.93 1.18
C PHE A 616 -4.63 19.53 1.58
N VAL A 617 -4.53 19.24 2.85
CA VAL A 617 -3.99 17.95 3.31
C VAL A 617 -4.81 16.75 2.79
N ARG A 618 -6.13 16.87 2.67
CA ARG A 618 -7.00 15.78 2.18
C ARG A 618 -6.78 15.44 0.72
N TRP A 619 -6.20 16.33 -0.06
CA TRP A 619 -5.87 16.09 -1.46
C TRP A 619 -4.82 14.99 -1.62
N ILE A 620 -3.99 14.75 -0.62
CA ILE A 620 -3.06 13.62 -0.59
C ILE A 620 -3.84 12.31 -0.75
N TRP A 621 -4.89 12.12 0.04
CA TRP A 621 -5.71 10.90 0.02
C TRP A 621 -6.70 10.85 -1.14
N TYR A 622 -7.26 11.98 -1.54
CA TYR A 622 -8.10 12.06 -2.75
C TYR A 622 -7.32 11.66 -4.00
N GLY A 623 -6.07 12.10 -4.13
CA GLY A 623 -5.18 11.69 -5.20
C GLY A 623 -4.89 10.19 -5.18
N GLY A 624 -4.65 9.62 -4.01
CA GLY A 624 -4.48 8.18 -3.83
C GLY A 624 -5.72 7.36 -4.21
N VAL A 625 -6.91 7.83 -3.85
CA VAL A 625 -8.18 7.21 -4.26
C VAL A 625 -8.36 7.29 -5.78
N LEU A 626 -8.03 8.42 -6.40
CA LEU A 626 -8.05 8.54 -7.88
C LEU A 626 -7.10 7.55 -8.55
N MET A 627 -5.88 7.38 -8.00
CA MET A 627 -4.94 6.37 -8.49
C MET A 627 -5.51 4.96 -8.38
N ALA A 628 -6.12 4.61 -7.26
CA ALA A 628 -6.75 3.31 -7.04
C ALA A 628 -7.93 3.07 -8.01
N LEU A 629 -8.77 4.08 -8.24
CA LEU A 629 -9.83 4.03 -9.24
C LEU A 629 -9.27 3.87 -10.65
N GLY A 630 -8.15 4.50 -10.95
CA GLY A 630 -7.43 4.31 -12.21
C GLY A 630 -6.99 2.86 -12.41
N GLY A 631 -6.42 2.25 -11.39
CA GLY A 631 -6.07 0.82 -11.37
C GLY A 631 -7.28 -0.08 -11.57
N LEU A 632 -8.39 0.21 -10.90
CA LEU A 632 -9.66 -0.51 -11.06
C LEU A 632 -10.19 -0.43 -12.51
N CYS A 633 -10.19 0.76 -13.10
CA CYS A 633 -10.60 0.94 -14.50
C CYS A 633 -9.74 0.12 -15.46
N CYS A 634 -8.43 0.11 -15.26
CA CYS A 634 -7.50 -0.69 -16.06
C CYS A 634 -7.76 -2.20 -15.90
N MET A 635 -7.93 -2.67 -14.66
CA MET A 635 -8.20 -4.08 -14.37
C MET A 635 -9.50 -4.57 -15.02
N LEU A 636 -10.53 -3.74 -15.04
CA LEU A 636 -11.86 -4.06 -15.58
C LEU A 636 -11.99 -3.83 -17.09
N ASP A 637 -10.91 -3.54 -17.80
CA ASP A 637 -10.94 -3.31 -19.24
C ASP A 637 -11.43 -4.57 -19.97
N PRO A 638 -12.47 -4.46 -20.85
CA PRO A 638 -13.06 -5.61 -21.57
C PRO A 638 -12.07 -6.42 -22.39
N ARG A 639 -10.95 -5.83 -22.83
CA ARG A 639 -9.91 -6.56 -23.59
C ARG A 639 -9.31 -7.76 -22.84
N TYR A 640 -9.35 -7.76 -21.50
CA TYR A 640 -8.91 -8.90 -20.70
C TYR A 640 -9.97 -10.01 -20.61
N ARG A 641 -11.23 -9.70 -20.94
CA ARG A 641 -12.35 -10.63 -20.92
C ARG A 641 -12.65 -11.25 -22.29
N MET A 642 -12.30 -10.55 -23.38
CA MET A 642 -12.64 -10.97 -24.74
C MET A 642 -11.47 -11.70 -25.40
N ARG A 643 -11.57 -13.01 -25.59
CA ARG A 643 -11.09 -13.76 -26.74
C ARG A 643 -11.44 -15.24 -26.66
N LYS A 644 -12.57 -15.59 -27.24
CA LYS A 644 -12.81 -16.94 -27.76
C LYS A 644 -12.68 -17.00 -29.30
N LYS A 645 -12.68 -15.84 -29.99
CA LYS A 645 -12.84 -15.77 -31.45
C LYS A 645 -11.57 -15.79 -32.31
N LEU A 646 -10.39 -15.83 -31.74
CA LEU A 646 -9.14 -15.81 -32.55
C LEU A 646 -8.26 -17.06 -32.38
N GLN A 647 -8.65 -18.02 -31.55
CA GLN A 647 -7.96 -19.32 -31.46
C GLN A 647 -8.67 -20.43 -32.29
N GLU A 648 -9.85 -20.15 -32.84
CA GLU A 648 -10.55 -21.09 -33.76
C GLU A 648 -10.25 -20.79 -35.23
N ALA A 649 -9.44 -19.76 -35.51
CA ALA A 649 -9.09 -19.35 -36.89
C ALA A 649 -7.57 -19.44 -37.18
N SER A 650 -6.79 -20.09 -36.35
CA SER A 650 -5.39 -20.48 -36.57
C SER A 650 -5.22 -21.96 -36.17
#